data_c32fc00be56803d0f983a022ac28cfc7
#
_entry.id   c32fc00be56803d0f983a022ac28cfc7
#
_cell.length_a   1.000
_cell.length_b   1.000
_cell.length_c   1.000
_cell.angle_alpha   90.00
_cell.angle_beta   90.00
_cell.angle_gamma   90.00
#
_symmetry.space_group_name_H-M   'P 1'
#
loop_
_entity.id
_entity.type
_entity.pdbx_description
1 polymer ?
#
loop_
_entity_poly.entity_id
_entity_poly.type
_entity_poly.pdbx_seq_one_letter_code
_entity_poly.pdbx_strand_id
1 'polypeptide(L)'
;MKHRRLHTLFAPVAALAVATSFAACDKAEKKIAEETNQSPKATVESALQSAKEALTPAAPAADIAALRAAYGFAARLPKDVEAFSANYRLHDLWEKLSATKWSATLLALPLVKENREFQTFLGQWQSMREAQLAKNLLEAFMGAEVVFAEPMGFTDKFLPWVDLIGDFQAANFQRGLMAGMTGGKPPDSAKLMREVAPEMLPALVKCDLPPLFFAFKAVKAKADIDKGLEAGIKQASAQLPPGVELSQFKLADKFDFQSVTINARKAIAPSMESRLVVQIKELLGDEDKAKDVMKAILAKNVELAFGWVDEYFILSIGTDHAHLKLATGDADCALAIPVVAKRATQFLGKNPLGLAYGSAAMFGKIHRPMEFSKPFNAVTDELQGLIKPEHLTAMRADVKRLEGRAQEVFTTKFDAAVAVNYWDGGIRGESFGGTRQAAIDSSKPLGFSSFLTPATLLLLDSRANAATSKKFADFVEEGAGTLWGWYEKYGRTMVPESERQGAAMVEAIAIPIVKDFWNSCRQLGKALGEESAVVLDLNGTMPKLPNVPPAFADGKVPRLAWVWELKDRAAAAEAWKGFDKIIKQISAFIPQGAASQDMFQPQMKKDGDSELHFIPLPVPTDDLLPNITITKDRWILSTSPTLSKELASKSVATGGTPLGGEWRMQLPALCDLGDAWMKLLGKGGGSSPNSGGGMHQMDRLEVFGDLLRLARSFSAIEMRIFEEEGQTRTSSFLKLDDLK
;
A
#
# COMPACT_ATOMS: atom_id res chain seq x y z
N MET A 1 -22.48 22.94 -16.25
CA MET A 1 -21.22 23.70 -16.43
C MET A 1 -20.60 24.28 -15.13
N LYS A 2 -21.00 23.84 -13.92
CA LYS A 2 -20.49 24.42 -12.64
C LYS A 2 -19.48 23.56 -11.86
N HIS A 3 -19.21 22.32 -12.28
CA HIS A 3 -18.29 21.41 -11.54
C HIS A 3 -16.85 21.32 -12.08
N ARG A 4 -16.49 21.99 -13.17
CA ARG A 4 -15.14 21.93 -13.77
C ARG A 4 -14.12 22.93 -13.18
N ARG A 5 -14.54 23.89 -12.34
CA ARG A 5 -13.65 24.96 -11.85
C ARG A 5 -12.92 24.68 -10.52
N LEU A 6 -13.29 23.62 -9.78
CA LEU A 6 -12.60 23.31 -8.51
C LEU A 6 -11.34 22.44 -8.68
N HIS A 7 -11.26 21.63 -9.73
CA HIS A 7 -10.08 20.75 -9.95
C HIS A 7 -8.82 21.48 -10.42
N THR A 8 -8.95 22.69 -10.95
CA THR A 8 -7.81 23.48 -11.45
C THR A 8 -7.03 24.25 -10.38
N LEU A 9 -7.58 24.41 -9.18
CA LEU A 9 -6.92 25.13 -8.07
C LEU A 9 -6.07 24.24 -7.16
N PHE A 10 -6.34 22.93 -7.13
CA PHE A 10 -5.59 21.99 -6.28
C PHE A 10 -4.39 21.31 -6.97
N ALA A 11 -4.35 21.31 -8.29
CA ALA A 11 -3.25 20.71 -9.05
C ALA A 11 -1.86 21.33 -8.76
N PRO A 12 -1.70 22.66 -8.65
CA PRO A 12 -0.40 23.25 -8.35
C PRO A 12 0.07 23.01 -6.92
N VAL A 13 -0.85 22.88 -5.94
CA VAL A 13 -0.49 22.62 -4.53
C VAL A 13 -0.03 21.17 -4.35
N ALA A 14 -0.69 20.22 -5.02
CA ALA A 14 -0.26 18.83 -5.03
C ALA A 14 1.08 18.64 -5.77
N ALA A 15 1.30 19.35 -6.88
CA ALA A 15 2.56 19.37 -7.60
C ALA A 15 3.69 19.99 -6.76
N LEU A 16 3.42 21.02 -5.99
CA LEU A 16 4.37 21.64 -5.06
C LEU A 16 4.74 20.69 -3.93
N ALA A 17 3.77 19.98 -3.33
CA ALA A 17 4.00 19.01 -2.29
C ALA A 17 4.85 17.82 -2.78
N VAL A 18 4.65 17.37 -4.00
CA VAL A 18 5.45 16.32 -4.64
C VAL A 18 6.86 16.83 -4.96
N ALA A 19 7.00 18.03 -5.51
CA ALA A 19 8.30 18.60 -5.89
C ALA A 19 9.22 18.88 -4.70
N THR A 20 8.66 19.28 -3.55
CA THR A 20 9.46 19.60 -2.35
C THR A 20 9.98 18.37 -1.61
N SER A 21 9.33 17.19 -1.77
CA SER A 21 9.84 15.92 -1.23
C SER A 21 11.14 15.47 -1.92
N PHE A 22 11.49 16.05 -3.06
CA PHE A 22 12.57 15.59 -3.94
C PHE A 22 13.86 16.42 -3.90
N ALA A 23 13.90 17.47 -3.13
CA ALA A 23 14.91 18.50 -3.32
C ALA A 23 16.12 18.48 -2.36
N ALA A 24 16.45 17.39 -1.68
CA ALA A 24 17.45 17.34 -0.60
C ALA A 24 18.90 16.96 -1.00
N CYS A 25 19.44 17.25 -2.19
CA CYS A 25 20.71 16.64 -2.62
C CYS A 25 21.65 17.49 -3.50
N ASP A 26 22.49 18.33 -2.92
CA ASP A 26 23.54 19.01 -3.74
C ASP A 26 24.97 19.11 -3.12
N LYS A 27 25.24 18.46 -2.01
CA LYS A 27 26.58 18.56 -1.38
C LYS A 27 27.57 17.43 -1.63
N ALA A 28 27.20 16.40 -2.42
CA ALA A 28 28.06 15.23 -2.64
C ALA A 28 28.94 15.29 -3.90
N GLU A 29 28.76 16.28 -4.78
CA GLU A 29 29.42 16.31 -6.09
C GLU A 29 30.97 16.36 -6.07
N LYS A 30 31.57 16.93 -5.04
CA LYS A 30 33.05 17.09 -5.01
C LYS A 30 33.85 15.89 -4.54
N LYS A 31 33.19 14.87 -3.91
CA LYS A 31 33.90 13.72 -3.33
C LYS A 31 33.80 12.44 -4.19
N ILE A 32 32.87 12.38 -5.12
CA ILE A 32 32.57 11.16 -5.90
C ILE A 32 33.35 11.12 -7.22
N ALA A 33 33.83 12.25 -7.75
CA ALA A 33 34.60 12.26 -8.99
C ALA A 33 35.97 11.53 -8.89
N GLU A 34 36.48 11.28 -7.69
CA GLU A 34 37.74 10.56 -7.46
C GLU A 34 37.59 9.04 -7.25
N GLU A 35 36.35 8.51 -7.00
CA GLU A 35 36.17 7.09 -6.66
C GLU A 35 35.59 6.21 -7.79
N THR A 36 35.27 6.78 -8.96
CA THR A 36 34.55 6.03 -10.02
C THR A 36 35.44 5.17 -10.92
N ASN A 37 36.70 4.95 -10.58
CA ASN A 37 37.64 4.18 -11.42
C ASN A 37 38.03 2.81 -10.86
N GLN A 38 37.17 2.15 -10.08
CA GLN A 38 37.41 0.80 -9.58
C GLN A 38 36.19 -0.09 -9.69
N SER A 39 36.11 -0.88 -10.75
CA SER A 39 35.37 -2.14 -10.83
C SER A 39 36.41 -3.25 -10.96
N PRO A 40 36.42 -4.29 -10.16
CA PRO A 40 35.43 -5.32 -9.85
C PRO A 40 35.36 -5.73 -8.35
N LYS A 41 35.02 -4.82 -7.46
CA LYS A 41 34.93 -5.10 -6.01
C LYS A 41 33.56 -5.66 -5.57
N ALA A 42 32.48 -5.39 -6.28
CA ALA A 42 31.13 -5.79 -5.86
C ALA A 42 30.94 -7.32 -5.77
N THR A 43 31.60 -8.09 -6.64
CA THR A 43 31.50 -9.56 -6.63
C THR A 43 32.29 -10.19 -5.47
N VAL A 44 33.40 -9.57 -5.09
CA VAL A 44 34.25 -10.05 -3.97
C VAL A 44 33.61 -9.68 -2.62
N GLU A 45 32.98 -8.51 -2.50
CA GLU A 45 32.26 -8.11 -1.28
C GLU A 45 31.02 -8.98 -1.05
N SER A 46 30.26 -9.34 -2.09
CA SER A 46 29.15 -10.27 -1.98
C SER A 46 29.62 -11.67 -1.54
N ALA A 47 30.73 -12.16 -2.09
CA ALA A 47 31.33 -13.45 -1.67
C ALA A 47 31.94 -13.39 -0.24
N LEU A 48 32.53 -12.25 0.15
CA LEU A 48 33.02 -12.05 1.51
C LEU A 48 31.87 -11.90 2.52
N GLN A 49 30.77 -11.28 2.14
CA GLN A 49 29.56 -11.15 2.96
C GLN A 49 28.94 -12.55 3.20
N SER A 50 28.80 -13.36 2.13
CA SER A 50 28.33 -14.74 2.23
C SER A 50 29.28 -15.62 3.06
N ALA A 51 30.60 -15.39 2.94
CA ALA A 51 31.59 -16.09 3.77
C ALA A 51 31.59 -15.62 5.24
N LYS A 52 31.32 -14.32 5.51
CA LYS A 52 31.13 -13.80 6.87
C LYS A 52 29.85 -14.33 7.52
N GLU A 53 28.77 -14.48 6.76
CA GLU A 53 27.51 -15.08 7.25
C GLU A 53 27.71 -16.58 7.57
N ALA A 54 28.57 -17.28 6.80
CA ALA A 54 28.95 -18.67 7.06
C ALA A 54 29.92 -18.84 8.27
N LEU A 55 30.63 -17.77 8.66
CA LEU A 55 31.58 -17.75 9.78
C LEU A 55 31.01 -17.10 11.05
N THR A 56 29.79 -16.60 11.03
CA THR A 56 29.09 -16.15 12.25
C THR A 56 28.92 -17.36 13.17
N PRO A 57 29.34 -17.32 14.45
CA PRO A 57 29.14 -18.43 15.36
C PRO A 57 27.68 -18.84 15.33
N ALA A 58 27.41 -20.13 15.09
CA ALA A 58 26.05 -20.65 15.08
C ALA A 58 25.37 -20.17 16.38
N ALA A 59 24.27 -19.44 16.24
CA ALA A 59 23.42 -19.14 17.38
C ALA A 59 23.16 -20.47 18.13
N PRO A 60 23.09 -20.47 19.47
CA PRO A 60 22.83 -21.69 20.21
C PRO A 60 21.68 -22.41 19.57
N ALA A 61 21.84 -23.69 19.27
CA ALA A 61 20.85 -24.49 18.54
C ALA A 61 19.48 -24.23 19.17
N ALA A 62 18.56 -23.63 18.38
CA ALA A 62 17.23 -23.32 18.87
C ALA A 62 16.61 -24.62 19.40
N ASP A 63 16.00 -24.57 20.56
CA ASP A 63 15.23 -25.70 21.07
C ASP A 63 13.97 -25.89 20.21
N ILE A 64 14.12 -26.63 19.12
CA ILE A 64 13.03 -26.89 18.16
C ILE A 64 11.86 -27.60 18.87
N ALA A 65 12.09 -28.35 19.94
CA ALA A 65 11.00 -28.98 20.69
C ALA A 65 10.14 -27.92 21.42
N ALA A 66 10.79 -26.93 22.06
CA ALA A 66 10.08 -25.78 22.66
C ALA A 66 9.37 -24.92 21.60
N LEU A 67 10.01 -24.67 20.46
CA LEU A 67 9.39 -23.95 19.35
C LEU A 67 8.18 -24.72 18.78
N ARG A 68 8.29 -26.05 18.64
CA ARG A 68 7.17 -26.90 18.17
C ARG A 68 5.95 -26.77 19.09
N ALA A 69 6.17 -26.75 20.40
CA ALA A 69 5.06 -26.60 21.36
C ALA A 69 4.33 -25.26 21.21
N ALA A 70 5.04 -24.19 20.84
CA ALA A 70 4.48 -22.84 20.70
C ALA A 70 3.92 -22.56 19.30
N TYR A 71 4.55 -23.10 18.25
CA TYR A 71 4.32 -22.76 16.84
C TYR A 71 3.79 -23.94 16.00
N GLY A 72 3.39 -25.02 16.64
CA GLY A 72 2.59 -26.13 16.12
C GLY A 72 2.98 -26.64 14.75
N PHE A 73 2.10 -26.48 13.76
CA PHE A 73 2.26 -27.03 12.41
C PHE A 73 3.44 -26.42 11.63
N ALA A 74 3.92 -25.25 12.00
CA ALA A 74 5.13 -24.69 11.39
C ALA A 74 6.35 -25.63 11.54
N ALA A 75 6.36 -26.50 12.55
CA ALA A 75 7.36 -27.56 12.71
C ALA A 75 7.16 -28.75 11.76
N ARG A 76 6.04 -28.80 11.03
CA ARG A 76 5.77 -29.84 10.01
C ARG A 76 6.05 -29.33 8.58
N LEU A 77 6.14 -28.02 8.38
CA LEU A 77 6.50 -27.44 7.11
C LEU A 77 7.97 -27.69 6.81
N PRO A 78 8.32 -28.07 5.57
CA PRO A 78 9.72 -28.24 5.20
C PRO A 78 10.44 -26.89 5.13
N LYS A 79 11.74 -26.86 5.34
CA LYS A 79 12.56 -25.64 5.33
C LYS A 79 12.69 -24.94 3.96
N ASP A 80 12.34 -25.65 2.89
CA ASP A 80 12.33 -25.13 1.51
C ASP A 80 10.99 -24.48 1.15
N VAL A 81 10.06 -24.32 2.10
CA VAL A 81 8.82 -23.57 1.90
C VAL A 81 9.12 -22.13 1.45
N GLU A 82 8.43 -21.64 0.42
CA GLU A 82 8.66 -20.28 -0.06
C GLU A 82 8.09 -19.23 0.89
N ALA A 83 6.87 -19.47 1.41
CA ALA A 83 6.28 -18.66 2.46
C ALA A 83 5.26 -19.47 3.29
N PHE A 84 5.00 -18.98 4.51
CA PHE A 84 3.87 -19.43 5.31
C PHE A 84 3.37 -18.32 6.23
N SER A 85 2.10 -18.45 6.63
CA SER A 85 1.47 -17.66 7.67
C SER A 85 0.69 -18.56 8.60
N ALA A 86 1.05 -18.55 9.86
CA ALA A 86 0.40 -19.31 10.91
C ALA A 86 -0.26 -18.37 11.92
N ASN A 87 -1.52 -18.62 12.24
CA ASN A 87 -2.29 -17.89 13.24
C ASN A 87 -2.64 -18.83 14.37
N TYR A 88 -2.39 -18.39 15.58
CA TYR A 88 -2.54 -19.18 16.79
C TYR A 88 -3.60 -18.57 17.69
N ARG A 89 -4.39 -19.41 18.36
CA ARG A 89 -5.32 -18.98 19.40
C ARG A 89 -6.29 -17.89 18.96
N LEU A 90 -6.77 -17.94 17.72
CA LEU A 90 -7.76 -17.01 17.22
C LEU A 90 -9.06 -17.06 18.06
N HIS A 91 -9.39 -18.23 18.60
CA HIS A 91 -10.53 -18.37 19.50
C HIS A 91 -10.34 -17.57 20.80
N ASP A 92 -9.16 -17.68 21.44
CA ASP A 92 -8.85 -16.92 22.67
C ASP A 92 -8.88 -15.42 22.41
N LEU A 93 -8.39 -14.97 21.25
CA LEU A 93 -8.46 -13.57 20.85
C LEU A 93 -9.90 -13.13 20.64
N TRP A 94 -10.71 -13.96 19.98
CA TRP A 94 -12.13 -13.70 19.78
C TRP A 94 -12.89 -13.65 21.10
N GLU A 95 -12.66 -14.57 22.03
CA GLU A 95 -13.25 -14.55 23.36
C GLU A 95 -12.90 -13.27 24.13
N LYS A 96 -11.63 -12.88 24.10
CA LYS A 96 -11.18 -11.62 24.72
C LYS A 96 -11.89 -10.40 24.10
N LEU A 97 -11.98 -10.33 22.79
CA LEU A 97 -12.65 -9.22 22.09
C LEU A 97 -14.16 -9.24 22.31
N SER A 98 -14.80 -10.40 22.25
CA SER A 98 -16.25 -10.53 22.43
C SER A 98 -16.71 -10.24 23.85
N ALA A 99 -15.85 -10.47 24.85
CA ALA A 99 -16.12 -10.13 26.26
C ALA A 99 -16.00 -8.62 26.56
N THR A 100 -15.51 -7.82 25.63
CA THR A 100 -15.37 -6.37 25.83
C THR A 100 -16.72 -5.64 25.74
N LYS A 101 -16.86 -4.54 26.47
CA LYS A 101 -17.99 -3.61 26.31
C LYS A 101 -18.06 -3.07 24.87
N TRP A 102 -16.91 -2.90 24.23
CA TRP A 102 -16.81 -2.51 22.82
C TRP A 102 -17.61 -3.42 21.91
N SER A 103 -17.43 -4.74 22.04
CA SER A 103 -18.16 -5.73 21.25
C SER A 103 -19.67 -5.67 21.51
N ALA A 104 -20.06 -5.60 22.79
CA ALA A 104 -21.48 -5.47 23.16
C ALA A 104 -22.10 -4.19 22.59
N THR A 105 -21.40 -3.06 22.63
CA THR A 105 -21.86 -1.78 22.08
C THR A 105 -21.94 -1.84 20.55
N LEU A 106 -20.96 -2.42 19.87
CA LEU A 106 -20.99 -2.61 18.40
C LEU A 106 -22.23 -3.39 17.96
N LEU A 107 -22.51 -4.51 18.61
CA LEU A 107 -23.68 -5.34 18.29
C LEU A 107 -25.02 -4.66 18.66
N ALA A 108 -25.02 -3.70 19.57
CA ALA A 108 -26.18 -2.92 19.95
C ALA A 108 -26.50 -1.75 19.02
N LEU A 109 -25.58 -1.35 18.13
CA LEU A 109 -25.80 -0.23 17.20
C LEU A 109 -27.05 -0.39 16.38
N PRO A 110 -27.90 0.64 16.18
CA PRO A 110 -29.04 0.61 15.28
C PRO A 110 -28.65 0.17 13.86
N LEU A 111 -27.53 0.70 13.34
CA LEU A 111 -26.97 0.33 12.03
C LEU A 111 -26.73 -1.19 11.89
N VAL A 112 -26.36 -1.85 12.99
CA VAL A 112 -26.11 -3.30 13.04
C VAL A 112 -27.41 -4.05 13.23
N LYS A 113 -28.29 -3.57 14.12
CA LYS A 113 -29.58 -4.19 14.44
C LYS A 113 -30.62 -4.09 13.33
N GLU A 114 -30.64 -2.97 12.61
CA GLU A 114 -31.65 -2.68 11.57
C GLU A 114 -31.22 -3.11 10.17
N ASN A 115 -29.95 -3.43 9.96
CA ASN A 115 -29.46 -3.94 8.69
C ASN A 115 -29.95 -5.37 8.46
N ARG A 116 -30.97 -5.52 7.58
CA ARG A 116 -31.58 -6.82 7.27
C ARG A 116 -30.58 -7.85 6.75
N GLU A 117 -29.63 -7.45 5.92
CA GLU A 117 -28.60 -8.35 5.38
C GLU A 117 -27.67 -8.84 6.49
N PHE A 118 -27.25 -7.92 7.37
CA PHE A 118 -26.42 -8.25 8.52
C PHE A 118 -27.19 -9.10 9.54
N GLN A 119 -28.46 -8.81 9.82
CA GLN A 119 -29.30 -9.62 10.69
C GLN A 119 -29.59 -11.00 10.09
N THR A 120 -29.80 -11.08 8.79
CA THR A 120 -29.92 -12.36 8.08
C THR A 120 -28.62 -13.15 8.18
N PHE A 121 -27.47 -12.50 7.97
CA PHE A 121 -26.15 -13.11 8.16
C PHE A 121 -25.95 -13.57 9.61
N LEU A 122 -26.26 -12.73 10.61
CA LEU A 122 -26.15 -13.10 12.03
C LEU A 122 -27.11 -14.25 12.38
N GLY A 123 -28.35 -14.24 11.87
CA GLY A 123 -29.31 -15.32 12.06
C GLY A 123 -28.84 -16.63 11.43
N GLN A 124 -28.31 -16.55 10.19
CA GLN A 124 -27.68 -17.70 9.54
C GLN A 124 -26.43 -18.16 10.30
N TRP A 125 -25.60 -17.24 10.75
CA TRP A 125 -24.42 -17.52 11.58
C TRP A 125 -24.79 -18.16 12.91
N GLN A 126 -25.85 -17.69 13.59
CA GLN A 126 -26.35 -18.30 14.82
C GLN A 126 -26.93 -19.69 14.57
N SER A 127 -27.75 -19.86 13.53
CA SER A 127 -28.29 -21.17 13.17
C SER A 127 -27.20 -22.15 12.72
N MET A 128 -26.16 -21.66 12.02
CA MET A 128 -24.97 -22.46 11.73
C MET A 128 -24.18 -22.81 13.00
N ARG A 129 -24.07 -21.90 13.96
CA ARG A 129 -23.45 -22.15 15.26
C ARG A 129 -24.23 -23.13 16.14
N GLU A 130 -25.54 -23.13 16.01
CA GLU A 130 -26.42 -24.08 16.72
C GLU A 130 -26.39 -25.48 16.07
N ALA A 131 -26.15 -25.58 14.77
CA ALA A 131 -25.87 -26.84 14.12
C ALA A 131 -24.50 -27.33 14.55
N GLN A 132 -24.44 -28.49 15.23
CA GLN A 132 -23.21 -29.03 15.82
C GLN A 132 -22.05 -29.13 14.79
N LEU A 133 -22.35 -29.52 13.56
CA LEU A 133 -21.37 -29.61 12.46
C LEU A 133 -20.77 -28.25 12.14
N ALA A 134 -21.60 -27.20 12.02
CA ALA A 134 -21.13 -25.87 11.67
C ALA A 134 -20.36 -25.23 12.84
N LYS A 135 -20.75 -25.48 14.08
CA LYS A 135 -20.00 -25.08 15.26
C LYS A 135 -18.60 -25.73 15.27
N ASN A 136 -18.52 -27.01 15.02
CA ASN A 136 -17.26 -27.74 14.99
C ASN A 136 -16.36 -27.31 13.82
N LEU A 137 -16.94 -27.01 12.65
CA LEU A 137 -16.20 -26.43 11.51
C LEU A 137 -15.69 -25.03 11.80
N LEU A 138 -16.50 -24.17 12.43
CA LEU A 138 -16.08 -22.84 12.84
C LEU A 138 -14.98 -22.89 13.90
N GLU A 139 -15.07 -23.78 14.87
CA GLU A 139 -14.00 -24.02 15.83
C GLU A 139 -12.73 -24.56 15.14
N ALA A 140 -12.84 -25.31 14.04
CA ALA A 140 -11.71 -25.73 13.23
C ALA A 140 -11.09 -24.55 12.45
N PHE A 141 -11.91 -23.74 11.77
CA PHE A 141 -11.44 -22.60 10.98
C PHE A 141 -10.96 -21.41 11.83
N MET A 142 -11.56 -21.17 12.99
CA MET A 142 -11.16 -20.15 13.95
C MET A 142 -10.42 -20.75 15.16
N GLY A 143 -9.95 -21.97 15.04
CA GLY A 143 -9.48 -22.81 16.11
C GLY A 143 -8.13 -22.39 16.70
N ALA A 144 -7.53 -23.36 17.40
CA ALA A 144 -6.26 -23.16 18.11
C ALA A 144 -5.13 -22.77 17.16
N GLU A 145 -5.18 -23.23 15.91
CA GLU A 145 -4.15 -22.94 14.90
C GLU A 145 -4.67 -23.10 13.48
N VAL A 146 -4.34 -22.13 12.63
CA VAL A 146 -4.58 -22.14 11.19
C VAL A 146 -3.29 -21.76 10.48
N VAL A 147 -2.84 -22.59 9.55
CA VAL A 147 -1.62 -22.35 8.77
C VAL A 147 -1.97 -22.32 7.30
N PHE A 148 -1.50 -21.30 6.62
CA PHE A 148 -1.46 -21.19 5.17
C PHE A 148 -0.02 -21.34 4.72
N ALA A 149 0.26 -22.17 3.73
CA ALA A 149 1.60 -22.39 3.23
C ALA A 149 1.69 -22.34 1.70
N GLU A 150 2.72 -21.70 1.23
CA GLU A 150 3.15 -21.57 -0.16
C GLU A 150 4.41 -22.45 -0.34
N PRO A 151 4.25 -23.69 -0.81
CA PRO A 151 5.37 -24.60 -0.98
C PRO A 151 6.30 -24.16 -2.10
N MET A 152 7.47 -24.80 -2.20
CA MET A 152 8.43 -24.56 -3.27
C MET A 152 7.75 -24.66 -4.66
N GLY A 153 8.01 -23.68 -5.52
CA GLY A 153 7.43 -23.58 -6.85
C GLY A 153 6.11 -22.80 -6.92
N PHE A 154 5.59 -22.33 -5.77
CA PHE A 154 4.42 -21.46 -5.75
C PHE A 154 4.66 -20.18 -6.57
N THR A 155 5.74 -19.47 -6.28
CA THR A 155 6.05 -18.19 -6.93
C THR A 155 6.20 -18.34 -8.44
N ASP A 156 6.85 -19.40 -8.92
CA ASP A 156 7.06 -19.63 -10.36
C ASP A 156 5.74 -19.85 -11.12
N LYS A 157 4.74 -20.47 -10.46
CA LYS A 157 3.40 -20.64 -11.04
C LYS A 157 2.48 -19.43 -10.83
N PHE A 158 2.74 -18.64 -9.79
CA PHE A 158 1.95 -17.44 -9.47
C PHE A 158 2.32 -16.24 -10.34
N LEU A 159 3.59 -16.06 -10.66
CA LEU A 159 4.08 -14.92 -11.45
C LEU A 159 3.38 -14.75 -12.80
N PRO A 160 3.12 -15.80 -13.60
CA PRO A 160 2.38 -15.65 -14.84
C PRO A 160 0.99 -15.04 -14.68
N TRP A 161 0.31 -15.29 -13.53
CA TRP A 161 -0.95 -14.66 -13.19
C TRP A 161 -0.80 -13.18 -12.88
N VAL A 162 0.26 -12.81 -12.16
CA VAL A 162 0.58 -11.40 -11.86
C VAL A 162 0.88 -10.66 -13.16
N ASP A 163 1.65 -11.26 -14.06
CA ASP A 163 1.97 -10.69 -15.39
C ASP A 163 0.69 -10.49 -16.21
N LEU A 164 -0.17 -11.50 -16.26
CA LEU A 164 -1.44 -11.44 -16.99
C LEU A 164 -2.33 -10.30 -16.48
N ILE A 165 -2.46 -10.16 -15.14
CA ILE A 165 -3.23 -9.07 -14.51
C ILE A 165 -2.60 -7.72 -14.83
N GLY A 166 -1.27 -7.63 -14.76
CA GLY A 166 -0.51 -6.42 -15.09
C GLY A 166 -0.68 -6.00 -16.56
N ASP A 167 -0.60 -6.93 -17.47
CA ASP A 167 -0.81 -6.69 -18.92
C ASP A 167 -2.25 -6.21 -19.20
N PHE A 168 -3.25 -6.80 -18.53
CA PHE A 168 -4.63 -6.35 -18.61
C PHE A 168 -4.82 -4.92 -18.09
N GLN A 169 -4.23 -4.61 -16.93
CA GLN A 169 -4.30 -3.26 -16.36
C GLN A 169 -3.60 -2.24 -17.26
N ALA A 170 -2.45 -2.58 -17.83
CA ALA A 170 -1.72 -1.73 -18.76
C ALA A 170 -2.52 -1.45 -20.04
N ALA A 171 -3.16 -2.49 -20.62
CA ALA A 171 -4.03 -2.34 -21.79
C ALA A 171 -5.25 -1.45 -21.48
N ASN A 172 -5.86 -1.62 -20.30
CA ASN A 172 -7.00 -0.79 -19.87
C ASN A 172 -6.57 0.68 -19.69
N PHE A 173 -5.45 0.92 -19.02
CA PHE A 173 -4.89 2.27 -18.83
C PHE A 173 -4.57 2.94 -20.17
N GLN A 174 -3.90 2.24 -21.08
CA GLN A 174 -3.55 2.74 -22.42
C GLN A 174 -4.79 3.20 -23.18
N ARG A 175 -5.83 2.37 -23.23
CA ARG A 175 -7.08 2.70 -23.95
C ARG A 175 -7.86 3.82 -23.28
N GLY A 176 -7.86 3.86 -21.95
CA GLY A 176 -8.43 4.98 -21.19
C GLY A 176 -7.73 6.31 -21.50
N LEU A 177 -6.40 6.29 -21.58
CA LEU A 177 -5.59 7.45 -21.94
C LEU A 177 -5.88 7.91 -23.37
N MET A 178 -5.90 6.98 -24.35
CA MET A 178 -6.20 7.27 -25.74
C MET A 178 -7.62 7.83 -25.91
N ALA A 179 -8.62 7.24 -25.26
CA ALA A 179 -9.98 7.78 -25.25
C ALA A 179 -10.04 9.21 -24.69
N GLY A 180 -9.29 9.49 -23.62
CA GLY A 180 -9.17 10.83 -23.04
C GLY A 180 -8.52 11.83 -24.00
N MET A 181 -7.46 11.45 -24.69
CA MET A 181 -6.74 12.28 -25.66
C MET A 181 -7.59 12.56 -26.92
N THR A 182 -8.38 11.61 -27.38
CA THR A 182 -9.24 11.75 -28.58
C THR A 182 -10.64 12.29 -28.27
N GLY A 183 -10.95 12.63 -27.01
CA GLY A 183 -12.28 13.10 -26.59
C GLY A 183 -13.35 12.01 -26.60
N GLY A 184 -12.94 10.73 -26.70
CA GLY A 184 -13.83 9.56 -26.67
C GLY A 184 -14.26 9.19 -25.24
N LYS A 185 -15.24 8.29 -25.13
CA LYS A 185 -15.61 7.66 -23.84
C LYS A 185 -14.69 6.48 -23.59
N PRO A 186 -14.33 6.21 -22.32
CA PRO A 186 -13.65 4.96 -21.97
C PRO A 186 -14.42 3.75 -22.52
N PRO A 187 -13.73 2.73 -23.04
CA PRO A 187 -14.40 1.55 -23.53
C PRO A 187 -15.15 0.83 -22.41
N ASP A 188 -16.32 0.28 -22.75
CA ASP A 188 -17.03 -0.64 -21.88
C ASP A 188 -16.16 -1.88 -21.58
N SER A 189 -16.21 -2.38 -20.35
CA SER A 189 -15.41 -3.52 -19.90
C SER A 189 -15.58 -4.78 -20.76
N ALA A 190 -16.79 -5.04 -21.26
CA ALA A 190 -17.07 -6.16 -22.15
C ALA A 190 -16.43 -5.99 -23.55
N LYS A 191 -16.41 -4.77 -24.07
CA LYS A 191 -15.73 -4.43 -25.31
C LYS A 191 -14.22 -4.54 -25.13
N LEU A 192 -13.70 -3.99 -24.01
CA LEU A 192 -12.29 -4.10 -23.68
C LEU A 192 -11.82 -5.54 -23.61
N MET A 193 -12.57 -6.42 -22.92
CA MET A 193 -12.24 -7.85 -22.84
C MET A 193 -12.13 -8.52 -24.22
N ARG A 194 -13.04 -8.22 -25.16
CA ARG A 194 -12.98 -8.77 -26.51
C ARG A 194 -11.76 -8.29 -27.29
N GLU A 195 -11.38 -7.04 -27.09
CA GLU A 195 -10.24 -6.44 -27.80
C GLU A 195 -8.89 -6.92 -27.26
N VAL A 196 -8.80 -7.25 -25.95
CA VAL A 196 -7.54 -7.75 -25.34
C VAL A 196 -7.45 -9.29 -25.37
N ALA A 197 -8.56 -10.00 -25.59
CA ALA A 197 -8.60 -11.45 -25.60
C ALA A 197 -7.54 -12.10 -26.53
N PRO A 198 -7.28 -11.57 -27.74
CA PRO A 198 -6.26 -12.12 -28.62
C PRO A 198 -4.86 -12.15 -28.03
N GLU A 199 -4.53 -11.18 -27.18
CA GLU A 199 -3.24 -11.06 -26.50
C GLU A 199 -3.21 -11.86 -25.20
N MET A 200 -4.32 -11.85 -24.46
CA MET A 200 -4.42 -12.44 -23.12
C MET A 200 -4.62 -13.96 -23.13
N LEU A 201 -5.39 -14.51 -24.09
CA LEU A 201 -5.66 -15.95 -24.11
C LEU A 201 -4.40 -16.81 -24.21
N PRO A 202 -3.42 -16.50 -25.07
CA PRO A 202 -2.15 -17.24 -25.13
C PRO A 202 -1.32 -17.13 -23.84
N ALA A 203 -1.45 -16.02 -23.10
CA ALA A 203 -0.80 -15.84 -21.80
C ALA A 203 -1.53 -16.62 -20.71
N LEU A 204 -2.87 -16.55 -20.67
CA LEU A 204 -3.71 -17.26 -19.71
C LEU A 204 -3.48 -18.79 -19.73
N VAL A 205 -3.33 -19.38 -20.91
CA VAL A 205 -3.10 -20.84 -20.99
C VAL A 205 -1.72 -21.26 -20.50
N LYS A 206 -0.76 -20.33 -20.35
CA LYS A 206 0.54 -20.59 -19.72
C LYS A 206 0.45 -20.54 -18.19
N CYS A 207 -0.60 -19.95 -17.63
CA CYS A 207 -0.80 -19.87 -16.18
C CYS A 207 -1.21 -21.25 -15.66
N ASP A 208 -0.41 -21.83 -14.77
CA ASP A 208 -0.76 -23.01 -14.01
C ASP A 208 -1.34 -22.61 -12.65
N LEU A 209 -2.08 -23.52 -12.03
CA LEU A 209 -2.57 -23.30 -10.66
C LEU A 209 -1.39 -23.30 -9.68
N PRO A 210 -1.14 -22.21 -8.93
CA PRO A 210 -0.10 -22.19 -7.91
C PRO A 210 -0.42 -23.21 -6.83
N PRO A 211 0.56 -24.02 -6.38
CA PRO A 211 0.34 -24.97 -5.32
C PRO A 211 0.25 -24.24 -3.98
N LEU A 212 -0.75 -24.58 -3.17
CA LEU A 212 -0.89 -24.06 -1.82
C LEU A 212 -1.62 -25.05 -0.93
N PHE A 213 -1.45 -24.94 0.37
CA PHE A 213 -2.25 -25.71 1.29
C PHE A 213 -2.53 -24.97 2.59
N PHE A 214 -3.59 -25.44 3.24
CA PHE A 214 -4.05 -24.99 4.54
C PHE A 214 -3.98 -26.16 5.53
N ALA A 215 -3.60 -25.88 6.75
CA ALA A 215 -3.65 -26.81 7.85
C ALA A 215 -4.46 -26.20 9.01
N PHE A 216 -5.44 -26.94 9.49
CA PHE A 216 -6.32 -26.52 10.58
C PHE A 216 -6.20 -27.49 11.74
N LYS A 217 -5.90 -27.00 12.95
CA LYS A 217 -5.95 -27.82 14.15
C LYS A 217 -7.40 -28.07 14.55
N ALA A 218 -7.91 -29.25 14.27
CA ALA A 218 -9.34 -29.56 14.32
C ALA A 218 -9.69 -30.80 15.15
N VAL A 219 -9.03 -30.99 16.31
CA VAL A 219 -9.19 -32.18 17.16
C VAL A 219 -10.66 -32.43 17.53
N LYS A 220 -11.37 -31.39 17.98
CA LYS A 220 -12.77 -31.55 18.42
C LYS A 220 -13.72 -31.80 17.24
N ALA A 221 -13.39 -31.34 16.05
CA ALA A 221 -14.22 -31.48 14.87
C ALA A 221 -13.88 -32.75 14.03
N LYS A 222 -12.87 -33.50 14.41
CA LYS A 222 -12.39 -34.64 13.59
C LYS A 222 -13.49 -35.60 13.18
N ALA A 223 -14.28 -36.09 14.13
CA ALA A 223 -15.34 -37.05 13.84
C ALA A 223 -16.45 -36.48 12.91
N ASP A 224 -16.76 -35.20 13.05
CA ASP A 224 -17.78 -34.52 12.21
C ASP A 224 -17.24 -34.24 10.81
N ILE A 225 -15.98 -33.86 10.70
CA ILE A 225 -15.29 -33.67 9.41
C ILE A 225 -15.22 -35.00 8.68
N ASP A 226 -14.76 -36.07 9.34
CA ASP A 226 -14.64 -37.40 8.74
C ASP A 226 -16.01 -37.90 8.25
N LYS A 227 -17.06 -37.80 9.07
CA LYS A 227 -18.43 -38.17 8.69
C LYS A 227 -18.96 -37.32 7.52
N GLY A 228 -18.69 -36.01 7.52
CA GLY A 228 -19.08 -35.12 6.44
C GLY A 228 -18.38 -35.46 5.12
N LEU A 229 -17.08 -35.75 5.18
CA LEU A 229 -16.28 -36.17 4.03
C LEU A 229 -16.74 -37.53 3.49
N GLU A 230 -16.95 -38.53 4.34
CA GLU A 230 -17.47 -39.84 3.91
C GLU A 230 -18.82 -39.69 3.19
N ALA A 231 -19.75 -38.90 3.75
CA ALA A 231 -21.06 -38.66 3.14
C ALA A 231 -20.93 -37.92 1.79
N GLY A 232 -20.07 -36.88 1.75
CA GLY A 232 -19.81 -36.10 0.53
C GLY A 232 -19.16 -36.95 -0.56
N ILE A 233 -18.16 -37.76 -0.23
CA ILE A 233 -17.48 -38.65 -1.17
C ILE A 233 -18.43 -39.70 -1.69
N LYS A 234 -19.24 -40.33 -0.81
CA LYS A 234 -20.22 -41.33 -1.22
C LYS A 234 -21.24 -40.74 -2.19
N GLN A 235 -21.71 -39.53 -1.92
CA GLN A 235 -22.63 -38.83 -2.80
C GLN A 235 -21.97 -38.46 -4.14
N ALA A 236 -20.75 -37.91 -4.10
CA ALA A 236 -19.99 -37.55 -5.28
C ALA A 236 -19.66 -38.77 -6.15
N SER A 237 -19.18 -39.87 -5.53
CA SER A 237 -18.85 -41.12 -6.24
C SER A 237 -20.00 -41.72 -7.02
N ALA A 238 -21.25 -41.47 -6.60
CA ALA A 238 -22.44 -41.95 -7.29
C ALA A 238 -22.74 -41.19 -8.59
N GLN A 239 -22.21 -39.96 -8.76
CA GLN A 239 -22.54 -39.07 -9.88
C GLN A 239 -21.36 -38.19 -10.28
N LEU A 240 -20.15 -38.76 -10.40
CA LEU A 240 -18.98 -37.99 -10.83
C LEU A 240 -19.18 -37.51 -12.27
N PRO A 241 -19.01 -36.19 -12.52
CA PRO A 241 -18.93 -35.66 -13.88
C PRO A 241 -17.76 -36.29 -14.66
N PRO A 242 -17.85 -36.38 -15.99
CA PRO A 242 -16.72 -36.78 -16.81
C PRO A 242 -15.46 -35.94 -16.46
N GLY A 243 -14.32 -36.61 -16.33
CA GLY A 243 -13.04 -35.93 -16.04
C GLY A 243 -12.79 -35.62 -14.57
N VAL A 244 -13.71 -35.93 -13.67
CA VAL A 244 -13.51 -35.84 -12.22
C VAL A 244 -13.15 -37.25 -11.70
N GLU A 245 -12.01 -37.35 -11.03
CA GLU A 245 -11.51 -38.64 -10.49
C GLU A 245 -11.29 -38.50 -8.99
N LEU A 246 -11.66 -39.53 -8.24
CA LEU A 246 -11.33 -39.68 -6.84
C LEU A 246 -10.19 -40.68 -6.72
N SER A 247 -9.17 -40.31 -5.98
CA SER A 247 -8.03 -41.19 -5.68
C SER A 247 -7.61 -41.08 -4.24
N GLN A 248 -6.79 -42.05 -3.80
CA GLN A 248 -6.21 -42.09 -2.46
C GLN A 248 -4.69 -42.22 -2.59
N PHE A 249 -3.95 -41.56 -1.70
CA PHE A 249 -2.52 -41.71 -1.62
C PHE A 249 -2.05 -41.58 -0.17
N LYS A 250 -0.78 -41.98 0.10
CA LYS A 250 -0.16 -41.82 1.41
C LYS A 250 0.82 -40.65 1.37
N LEU A 251 0.56 -39.63 2.20
CA LEU A 251 1.51 -38.55 2.41
C LEU A 251 2.60 -39.01 3.38
N ALA A 252 3.88 -38.87 2.98
CA ALA A 252 5.06 -39.31 3.73
C ALA A 252 4.97 -40.80 4.14
N ASP A 253 4.38 -41.65 3.30
CA ASP A 253 4.15 -43.09 3.50
C ASP A 253 3.36 -43.45 4.78
N LYS A 254 2.80 -42.48 5.47
CA LYS A 254 2.17 -42.64 6.79
C LYS A 254 0.72 -42.18 6.83
N PHE A 255 0.40 -41.01 6.26
CA PHE A 255 -0.89 -40.37 6.42
C PHE A 255 -1.77 -40.63 5.19
N ASP A 256 -3.00 -41.13 5.43
CA ASP A 256 -3.95 -41.42 4.35
C ASP A 256 -4.61 -40.09 3.90
N PHE A 257 -4.52 -39.81 2.59
CA PHE A 257 -5.09 -38.68 1.94
C PHE A 257 -6.02 -39.12 0.82
N GLN A 258 -7.02 -38.26 0.55
CA GLN A 258 -7.90 -38.38 -0.61
C GLN A 258 -7.64 -37.20 -1.52
N SER A 259 -7.85 -37.42 -2.82
CA SER A 259 -7.84 -36.33 -3.77
C SER A 259 -8.98 -36.41 -4.76
N VAL A 260 -9.40 -35.22 -5.17
CA VAL A 260 -10.36 -34.98 -6.28
C VAL A 260 -9.58 -34.32 -7.38
N THR A 261 -9.38 -35.01 -8.49
CA THR A 261 -8.66 -34.49 -9.65
C THR A 261 -9.67 -34.16 -10.74
N ILE A 262 -9.61 -32.94 -11.28
CA ILE A 262 -10.33 -32.50 -12.47
C ILE A 262 -9.34 -32.48 -13.61
N ASN A 263 -9.51 -33.41 -14.57
CA ASN A 263 -8.69 -33.49 -15.78
C ASN A 263 -9.45 -32.85 -16.95
N ALA A 264 -8.95 -31.72 -17.44
CA ALA A 264 -9.63 -30.98 -18.50
C ALA A 264 -9.83 -31.81 -19.79
N ARG A 265 -8.86 -32.69 -20.13
CA ARG A 265 -8.95 -33.57 -21.30
C ARG A 265 -10.13 -34.54 -21.21
N LYS A 266 -10.39 -35.06 -20.02
CA LYS A 266 -11.50 -36.00 -19.79
C LYS A 266 -12.82 -35.30 -19.53
N ALA A 267 -12.79 -34.07 -19.00
CA ALA A 267 -13.97 -33.25 -18.69
C ALA A 267 -14.60 -32.62 -19.93
N ILE A 268 -13.80 -32.27 -20.94
CA ILE A 268 -14.24 -31.61 -22.15
C ILE A 268 -14.53 -32.66 -23.23
N ALA A 269 -15.82 -32.84 -23.53
CA ALA A 269 -16.25 -33.76 -24.59
C ALA A 269 -15.77 -33.27 -25.98
N PRO A 270 -15.51 -34.16 -26.97
CA PRO A 270 -15.03 -33.78 -28.31
C PRO A 270 -15.94 -32.76 -29.02
N SER A 271 -17.27 -32.84 -28.81
CA SER A 271 -18.20 -31.88 -29.37
C SER A 271 -18.10 -30.50 -28.75
N MET A 272 -17.74 -30.42 -27.47
CA MET A 272 -17.49 -29.17 -26.74
C MET A 272 -16.12 -28.61 -27.15
N GLU A 273 -15.09 -29.45 -27.29
CA GLU A 273 -13.77 -29.07 -27.78
C GLU A 273 -13.87 -28.35 -29.13
N SER A 274 -14.59 -28.94 -30.08
CA SER A 274 -14.81 -28.34 -31.40
C SER A 274 -15.49 -26.98 -31.34
N ARG A 275 -16.51 -26.83 -30.48
CA ARG A 275 -17.17 -25.52 -30.26
C ARG A 275 -16.24 -24.49 -29.65
N LEU A 276 -15.48 -24.87 -28.66
CA LEU A 276 -14.53 -23.98 -28.00
C LEU A 276 -13.42 -23.52 -28.97
N VAL A 277 -12.91 -24.41 -29.82
CA VAL A 277 -11.95 -24.04 -30.87
C VAL A 277 -12.54 -22.97 -31.81
N VAL A 278 -13.80 -23.13 -32.23
CA VAL A 278 -14.47 -22.13 -33.08
C VAL A 278 -14.60 -20.78 -32.34
N GLN A 279 -15.05 -20.79 -31.09
CA GLN A 279 -15.18 -19.56 -30.28
C GLN A 279 -13.83 -18.88 -30.05
N ILE A 280 -12.78 -19.64 -29.74
CA ILE A 280 -11.42 -19.12 -29.56
C ILE A 280 -10.89 -18.57 -30.89
N LYS A 281 -11.16 -19.26 -32.02
CA LYS A 281 -10.79 -18.76 -33.36
C LYS A 281 -11.48 -17.43 -33.68
N GLU A 282 -12.76 -17.27 -33.35
CA GLU A 282 -13.48 -16.00 -33.52
C GLU A 282 -12.83 -14.87 -32.73
N LEU A 283 -12.29 -15.17 -31.53
CA LEU A 283 -11.62 -14.19 -30.69
C LEU A 283 -10.20 -13.88 -31.17
N LEU A 284 -9.44 -14.90 -31.61
CA LEU A 284 -8.02 -14.77 -31.99
C LEU A 284 -7.84 -14.40 -33.46
N GLY A 285 -8.83 -14.61 -34.31
CA GLY A 285 -8.73 -14.46 -35.76
C GLY A 285 -7.85 -15.51 -36.43
N ASP A 286 -7.37 -16.53 -35.70
CA ASP A 286 -6.37 -17.50 -36.14
C ASP A 286 -6.72 -18.92 -35.64
N GLU A 287 -6.85 -19.87 -36.54
CA GLU A 287 -7.26 -21.24 -36.22
C GLU A 287 -6.16 -22.04 -35.53
N ASP A 288 -4.89 -21.87 -35.98
CA ASP A 288 -3.79 -22.63 -35.41
C ASP A 288 -3.50 -22.18 -33.99
N LYS A 289 -3.54 -20.87 -33.72
CA LYS A 289 -3.48 -20.33 -32.36
C LYS A 289 -4.65 -20.82 -31.51
N ALA A 290 -5.86 -20.90 -32.05
CA ALA A 290 -7.00 -21.42 -31.32
C ALA A 290 -6.82 -22.89 -30.93
N LYS A 291 -6.26 -23.72 -31.83
CA LYS A 291 -5.92 -25.12 -31.54
C LYS A 291 -4.84 -25.24 -30.48
N ASP A 292 -3.81 -24.37 -30.49
CA ASP A 292 -2.74 -24.35 -29.48
C ASP A 292 -3.28 -23.96 -28.12
N VAL A 293 -4.12 -22.94 -28.04
CA VAL A 293 -4.82 -22.54 -26.80
C VAL A 293 -5.68 -23.71 -26.30
N MET A 294 -6.46 -24.35 -27.16
CA MET A 294 -7.27 -25.48 -26.74
C MET A 294 -6.44 -26.67 -26.25
N LYS A 295 -5.35 -27.01 -26.95
CA LYS A 295 -4.40 -28.04 -26.50
C LYS A 295 -3.83 -27.73 -25.11
N ALA A 296 -3.47 -26.48 -24.85
CA ALA A 296 -2.98 -26.07 -23.55
C ALA A 296 -4.07 -26.15 -22.45
N ILE A 297 -5.31 -25.79 -22.75
CA ILE A 297 -6.46 -25.97 -21.83
C ILE A 297 -6.66 -27.46 -21.50
N LEU A 298 -6.63 -28.32 -22.52
CA LEU A 298 -6.81 -29.75 -22.34
C LEU A 298 -5.68 -30.43 -21.52
N ALA A 299 -4.51 -29.80 -21.44
CA ALA A 299 -3.40 -30.27 -20.64
C ALA A 299 -3.53 -29.88 -19.15
N LYS A 300 -4.51 -29.04 -18.77
CA LYS A 300 -4.66 -28.56 -17.39
C LYS A 300 -5.31 -29.63 -16.51
N ASN A 301 -4.74 -29.71 -15.29
CA ASN A 301 -5.31 -30.47 -14.19
C ASN A 301 -5.48 -29.56 -12.98
N VAL A 302 -6.51 -29.82 -12.21
CA VAL A 302 -6.71 -29.24 -10.87
C VAL A 302 -6.89 -30.38 -9.92
N GLU A 303 -6.09 -30.44 -8.87
CA GLU A 303 -6.20 -31.42 -7.81
C GLU A 303 -6.49 -30.74 -6.47
N LEU A 304 -7.54 -31.20 -5.82
CA LEU A 304 -7.86 -30.87 -4.43
C LEU A 304 -7.57 -32.10 -3.59
N ALA A 305 -6.55 -32.03 -2.72
CA ALA A 305 -6.21 -33.10 -1.82
C ALA A 305 -6.53 -32.73 -0.38
N PHE A 306 -6.99 -33.70 0.40
CA PHE A 306 -7.33 -33.50 1.80
C PHE A 306 -7.07 -34.76 2.63
N GLY A 307 -6.77 -34.56 3.90
CA GLY A 307 -6.46 -35.65 4.83
C GLY A 307 -6.01 -35.12 6.18
N TRP A 308 -5.62 -36.06 7.04
CA TRP A 308 -5.18 -35.75 8.39
C TRP A 308 -3.68 -35.99 8.55
N VAL A 309 -3.01 -35.00 9.17
CA VAL A 309 -1.64 -35.14 9.69
C VAL A 309 -1.73 -34.93 11.20
N ASP A 310 -1.66 -36.00 11.97
CA ASP A 310 -1.87 -35.99 13.40
C ASP A 310 -3.23 -35.34 13.79
N GLU A 311 -3.21 -34.16 14.42
CA GLU A 311 -4.40 -33.41 14.85
C GLU A 311 -4.82 -32.30 13.84
N TYR A 312 -4.16 -32.23 12.70
CA TYR A 312 -4.42 -31.18 11.69
C TYR A 312 -5.14 -31.74 10.47
N PHE A 313 -6.25 -31.14 10.12
CA PHE A 313 -6.89 -31.35 8.82
C PHE A 313 -6.16 -30.49 7.79
N ILE A 314 -5.71 -31.13 6.71
CA ILE A 314 -5.00 -30.49 5.60
C ILE A 314 -5.94 -30.41 4.41
N LEU A 315 -5.98 -29.24 3.78
CA LEU A 315 -6.62 -29.01 2.49
C LEU A 315 -5.56 -28.42 1.53
N SER A 316 -5.30 -29.11 0.43
CA SER A 316 -4.30 -28.72 -0.55
C SER A 316 -4.93 -28.57 -1.93
N ILE A 317 -4.44 -27.57 -2.68
CA ILE A 317 -4.85 -27.32 -4.07
C ILE A 317 -3.60 -27.13 -4.93
N GLY A 318 -3.62 -27.68 -6.13
CA GLY A 318 -2.52 -27.58 -7.09
C GLY A 318 -2.86 -28.28 -8.41
N THR A 319 -1.85 -28.48 -9.22
CA THR A 319 -1.97 -29.30 -10.45
C THR A 319 -1.85 -30.81 -10.17
N ASP A 320 -1.23 -31.14 -9.03
CA ASP A 320 -1.04 -32.46 -8.45
C ASP A 320 -0.71 -32.29 -6.97
N HIS A 321 -0.51 -33.39 -6.23
CA HIS A 321 -0.15 -33.38 -4.81
C HIS A 321 1.36 -33.47 -4.52
N ALA A 322 2.23 -33.42 -5.53
CA ALA A 322 3.68 -33.57 -5.35
C ALA A 322 4.31 -32.42 -4.56
N HIS A 323 3.62 -31.27 -4.51
CA HIS A 323 4.01 -30.11 -3.71
C HIS A 323 3.70 -30.26 -2.22
N LEU A 324 2.82 -31.18 -1.85
CA LEU A 324 2.43 -31.42 -0.46
C LEU A 324 3.51 -32.28 0.21
N LYS A 325 4.44 -31.62 0.88
CA LYS A 325 5.56 -32.23 1.57
C LYS A 325 5.54 -31.85 3.05
N LEU A 326 6.01 -32.78 3.90
CA LEU A 326 6.21 -32.54 5.31
C LEU A 326 7.70 -32.62 5.64
N ALA A 327 8.12 -31.90 6.68
CA ALA A 327 9.45 -31.99 7.22
C ALA A 327 9.73 -33.42 7.72
N THR A 328 10.89 -33.94 7.41
CA THR A 328 11.31 -35.29 7.79
C THR A 328 11.86 -35.38 9.23
N GLY A 329 12.24 -34.24 9.81
CA GLY A 329 12.76 -34.12 11.16
C GLY A 329 12.96 -32.65 11.57
N ASP A 330 13.45 -32.46 12.79
CA ASP A 330 13.60 -31.11 13.39
C ASP A 330 14.57 -30.20 12.64
N ALA A 331 15.65 -30.76 12.08
CA ALA A 331 16.63 -29.98 11.31
C ALA A 331 16.14 -29.57 9.91
N ASP A 332 15.02 -30.16 9.48
CA ASP A 332 14.48 -30.00 8.11
C ASP A 332 13.16 -29.22 8.08
N CYS A 333 12.71 -28.74 9.23
CA CYS A 333 11.46 -28.02 9.35
C CYS A 333 11.65 -26.49 9.19
N ALA A 334 10.56 -25.79 8.88
CA ALA A 334 10.55 -24.33 8.70
C ALA A 334 11.01 -23.58 9.97
N LEU A 335 10.77 -24.11 11.17
CA LEU A 335 11.28 -23.52 12.42
C LEU A 335 12.81 -23.64 12.56
N ALA A 336 13.48 -24.49 11.79
CA ALA A 336 14.95 -24.59 11.75
C ALA A 336 15.59 -23.61 10.75
N ILE A 337 14.81 -22.87 9.97
CA ILE A 337 15.32 -21.77 9.13
C ILE A 337 15.94 -20.73 10.08
N PRO A 338 17.24 -20.34 9.93
CA PRO A 338 17.94 -19.53 10.93
C PRO A 338 17.24 -18.26 11.36
N VAL A 339 16.68 -17.51 10.39
CA VAL A 339 15.96 -16.26 10.69
C VAL A 339 14.64 -16.55 11.43
N VAL A 340 13.92 -17.62 11.08
CA VAL A 340 12.69 -18.03 11.75
C VAL A 340 13.00 -18.49 13.17
N ALA A 341 13.97 -19.40 13.34
CA ALA A 341 14.41 -19.92 14.64
C ALA A 341 14.78 -18.79 15.61
N LYS A 342 15.58 -17.82 15.14
CA LYS A 342 16.00 -16.65 15.92
C LYS A 342 14.80 -15.84 16.43
N ARG A 343 13.88 -15.47 15.53
CA ARG A 343 12.73 -14.60 15.87
C ARG A 343 11.66 -15.37 16.64
N ALA A 344 11.38 -16.62 16.29
CA ALA A 344 10.46 -17.46 17.05
C ALA A 344 10.93 -17.63 18.50
N THR A 345 12.23 -17.85 18.73
CA THR A 345 12.82 -17.95 20.09
C THR A 345 12.70 -16.63 20.84
N GLN A 346 12.98 -15.50 20.18
CA GLN A 346 12.90 -14.15 20.78
C GLN A 346 11.51 -13.84 21.34
N PHE A 347 10.45 -14.31 20.67
CA PHE A 347 9.06 -14.04 21.05
C PHE A 347 8.33 -15.21 21.71
N LEU A 348 9.03 -16.31 22.02
CA LEU A 348 8.44 -17.51 22.62
C LEU A 348 7.64 -17.20 23.90
N GLY A 349 8.20 -16.38 24.79
CA GLY A 349 7.57 -15.99 26.05
C GLY A 349 6.43 -14.95 25.93
N LYS A 350 6.16 -14.41 24.72
CA LYS A 350 5.11 -13.42 24.47
C LYS A 350 3.76 -14.02 24.09
N ASN A 351 3.64 -15.35 24.11
CA ASN A 351 2.43 -16.02 23.66
C ASN A 351 1.98 -15.57 22.26
N PRO A 352 2.73 -15.87 21.20
CA PRO A 352 2.48 -15.35 19.87
C PRO A 352 1.09 -15.71 19.35
N LEU A 353 0.45 -14.76 18.67
CA LEU A 353 -0.82 -14.91 17.97
C LEU A 353 -0.62 -15.24 16.49
N GLY A 354 0.56 -14.98 15.96
CA GLY A 354 0.91 -15.27 14.58
C GLY A 354 2.41 -15.37 14.37
N LEU A 355 2.79 -16.19 13.39
CA LEU A 355 4.14 -16.29 12.84
C LEU A 355 4.01 -16.39 11.34
N ALA A 356 4.69 -15.50 10.61
CA ALA A 356 4.77 -15.55 9.16
C ALA A 356 6.22 -15.52 8.69
N TYR A 357 6.48 -16.14 7.57
CA TYR A 357 7.77 -16.20 6.92
C TYR A 357 7.60 -16.03 5.41
N GLY A 358 8.54 -15.33 4.77
CA GLY A 358 8.70 -15.30 3.33
C GLY A 358 10.17 -15.35 2.97
N SER A 359 10.52 -16.17 1.98
CA SER A 359 11.92 -16.35 1.56
C SER A 359 12.43 -15.16 0.75
N ALA A 360 13.73 -14.87 0.84
CA ALA A 360 14.37 -13.85 0.01
C ALA A 360 14.22 -14.14 -1.49
N ALA A 361 14.23 -15.41 -1.87
CA ALA A 361 14.04 -15.86 -3.25
C ALA A 361 12.64 -15.52 -3.77
N MET A 362 11.59 -15.74 -2.96
CA MET A 362 10.22 -15.36 -3.28
C MET A 362 10.10 -13.84 -3.51
N PHE A 363 10.59 -13.03 -2.55
CA PHE A 363 10.55 -11.57 -2.69
C PHE A 363 11.32 -11.09 -3.91
N GLY A 364 12.51 -11.66 -4.19
CA GLY A 364 13.30 -11.33 -5.36
C GLY A 364 12.60 -11.67 -6.68
N LYS A 365 11.82 -12.76 -6.73
CA LYS A 365 11.03 -13.15 -7.92
C LYS A 365 9.77 -12.28 -8.08
N ILE A 366 9.06 -11.97 -6.99
CA ILE A 366 7.83 -11.16 -7.01
C ILE A 366 8.15 -9.71 -7.36
N HIS A 367 9.30 -9.21 -6.90
CA HIS A 367 9.71 -7.85 -7.22
C HIS A 367 10.08 -7.73 -8.69
N ARG A 368 9.26 -7.02 -9.43
CA ARG A 368 9.55 -6.67 -10.82
C ARG A 368 10.28 -5.34 -10.85
N PRO A 369 11.40 -5.23 -11.58
CA PRO A 369 11.97 -3.92 -11.89
C PRO A 369 10.90 -3.03 -12.51
N MET A 370 10.95 -1.73 -12.22
CA MET A 370 10.03 -0.78 -12.82
C MET A 370 10.26 -0.76 -14.34
N GLU A 371 9.26 -1.22 -15.10
CA GLU A 371 9.27 -1.27 -16.56
C GLU A 371 8.19 -0.33 -17.10
N PHE A 372 8.58 0.84 -17.59
CA PHE A 372 7.68 1.77 -18.27
C PHE A 372 7.95 1.91 -19.77
N SER A 373 9.00 1.28 -20.28
CA SER A 373 9.26 1.21 -21.72
C SER A 373 8.19 0.39 -22.47
N LYS A 374 7.68 -0.70 -21.88
CA LYS A 374 6.64 -1.54 -22.48
C LYS A 374 5.33 -0.79 -22.73
N PRO A 375 4.69 -0.16 -21.73
CA PRO A 375 3.48 0.64 -21.97
C PRO A 375 3.75 1.87 -22.84
N PHE A 376 4.93 2.49 -22.74
CA PHE A 376 5.29 3.60 -23.61
C PHE A 376 5.42 3.17 -25.07
N ASN A 377 6.05 2.03 -25.36
CA ASN A 377 6.16 1.50 -26.71
C ASN A 377 4.77 1.22 -27.30
N ALA A 378 3.86 0.63 -26.52
CA ALA A 378 2.50 0.40 -26.96
C ALA A 378 1.76 1.70 -27.33
N VAL A 379 1.90 2.76 -26.51
CA VAL A 379 1.33 4.08 -26.86
C VAL A 379 1.99 4.66 -28.12
N THR A 380 3.30 4.53 -28.27
CA THR A 380 4.00 5.07 -29.45
C THR A 380 3.73 4.28 -30.73
N ASP A 381 3.34 3.01 -30.63
CA ASP A 381 2.89 2.23 -31.79
C ASP A 381 1.57 2.78 -32.36
N GLU A 382 0.65 3.23 -31.52
CA GLU A 382 -0.59 3.91 -31.93
C GLU A 382 -0.34 5.31 -32.54
N LEU A 383 0.77 5.95 -32.19
CA LEU A 383 1.15 7.26 -32.71
C LEU A 383 1.95 7.17 -34.03
N GLN A 384 2.15 5.95 -34.56
CA GLN A 384 2.76 5.77 -35.89
C GLN A 384 1.89 6.45 -36.95
N GLY A 385 2.52 7.31 -37.76
CA GLY A 385 1.82 8.15 -38.74
C GLY A 385 1.53 9.58 -38.28
N LEU A 386 1.51 9.84 -36.97
CA LEU A 386 1.45 11.20 -36.41
C LEU A 386 2.84 11.74 -36.09
N ILE A 387 3.76 10.87 -35.69
CA ILE A 387 5.15 11.21 -35.35
C ILE A 387 6.07 10.43 -36.29
N LYS A 388 7.14 11.08 -36.76
CA LYS A 388 8.10 10.46 -37.63
C LYS A 388 8.79 9.26 -36.96
N PRO A 389 9.04 8.14 -37.69
CA PRO A 389 9.64 6.93 -37.12
C PRO A 389 10.97 7.15 -36.40
N GLU A 390 11.84 8.02 -36.92
CA GLU A 390 13.10 8.38 -36.28
C GLU A 390 12.92 9.05 -34.93
N HIS A 391 11.87 9.88 -34.77
CA HIS A 391 11.54 10.53 -33.50
C HIS A 391 11.01 9.52 -32.48
N LEU A 392 10.12 8.60 -32.88
CA LEU A 392 9.63 7.53 -32.03
C LEU A 392 10.76 6.62 -31.54
N THR A 393 11.71 6.29 -32.42
CA THR A 393 12.90 5.50 -32.06
C THR A 393 13.74 6.21 -31.02
N ALA A 394 13.97 7.51 -31.17
CA ALA A 394 14.72 8.31 -30.20
C ALA A 394 13.99 8.40 -28.85
N MET A 395 12.67 8.64 -28.85
CA MET A 395 11.87 8.68 -27.63
C MET A 395 11.88 7.35 -26.87
N ARG A 396 11.79 6.21 -27.59
CA ARG A 396 11.89 4.86 -27.00
C ARG A 396 13.26 4.61 -26.36
N ALA A 397 14.34 5.06 -27.02
CA ALA A 397 15.69 4.96 -26.46
C ALA A 397 15.82 5.80 -25.16
N ASP A 398 15.28 7.00 -25.14
CA ASP A 398 15.27 7.86 -23.95
C ASP A 398 14.48 7.22 -22.81
N VAL A 399 13.28 6.65 -23.09
CA VAL A 399 12.47 5.97 -22.08
C VAL A 399 13.20 4.77 -21.51
N LYS A 400 13.86 3.96 -22.34
CA LYS A 400 14.65 2.82 -21.89
C LYS A 400 15.83 3.25 -21.02
N ARG A 401 16.46 4.38 -21.33
CA ARG A 401 17.53 4.97 -20.51
C ARG A 401 16.99 5.43 -19.15
N LEU A 402 15.85 6.14 -19.13
CA LEU A 402 15.18 6.56 -17.89
C LEU A 402 14.71 5.37 -17.05
N GLU A 403 14.26 4.29 -17.71
CA GLU A 403 13.91 3.04 -17.03
C GLU A 403 15.14 2.43 -16.32
N GLY A 404 16.29 2.38 -16.97
CA GLY A 404 17.54 1.96 -16.33
C GLY A 404 17.90 2.82 -15.11
N ARG A 405 17.73 4.13 -15.21
CA ARG A 405 17.94 5.05 -14.09
C ARG A 405 16.94 4.83 -12.94
N ALA A 406 15.66 4.63 -13.26
CA ALA A 406 14.65 4.30 -12.27
C ALA A 406 15.00 3.00 -11.53
N GLN A 407 15.43 1.98 -12.26
CA GLN A 407 15.87 0.71 -11.68
C GLN A 407 17.05 0.93 -10.71
N GLU A 408 18.05 1.75 -11.06
CA GLU A 408 19.17 2.09 -10.16
C GLU A 408 18.71 2.78 -8.85
N VAL A 409 17.70 3.65 -8.94
CA VAL A 409 17.12 4.36 -7.77
C VAL A 409 16.30 3.42 -6.90
N PHE A 410 15.46 2.59 -7.53
CA PHE A 410 14.49 1.74 -6.87
C PHE A 410 14.98 0.29 -6.70
N THR A 411 16.26 -0.01 -7.02
CA THR A 411 16.83 -1.34 -6.74
C THR A 411 16.77 -1.61 -5.24
N THR A 412 16.04 -2.66 -4.90
CA THR A 412 15.83 -3.08 -3.51
C THR A 412 16.54 -4.41 -3.30
N LYS A 413 17.29 -4.52 -2.20
CA LYS A 413 17.79 -5.82 -1.73
C LYS A 413 16.70 -6.48 -0.93
N PHE A 414 16.51 -7.78 -1.14
CA PHE A 414 15.53 -8.57 -0.46
C PHE A 414 16.21 -9.53 0.48
N ASP A 415 15.81 -9.49 1.74
CA ASP A 415 16.14 -10.48 2.74
C ASP A 415 14.90 -11.36 2.99
N ALA A 416 15.09 -12.53 3.58
CA ALA A 416 13.96 -13.30 4.09
C ALA A 416 13.25 -12.46 5.18
N ALA A 417 11.92 -12.52 5.20
CA ALA A 417 11.11 -11.81 6.18
C ALA A 417 10.51 -12.77 7.20
N VAL A 418 10.50 -12.35 8.46
CA VAL A 418 9.75 -13.03 9.54
C VAL A 418 8.90 -11.98 10.26
N ALA A 419 7.63 -12.28 10.45
CA ALA A 419 6.74 -11.45 11.25
C ALA A 419 6.15 -12.26 12.41
N VAL A 420 6.06 -11.63 13.58
CA VAL A 420 5.45 -12.22 14.79
C VAL A 420 4.42 -11.24 15.32
N ASN A 421 3.21 -11.74 15.57
CA ASN A 421 2.16 -10.97 16.21
C ASN A 421 1.89 -11.53 17.61
N TYR A 422 1.63 -10.67 18.58
CA TYR A 422 1.31 -11.04 19.95
C TYR A 422 0.42 -10.02 20.64
N TRP A 423 -0.19 -10.42 21.75
CA TRP A 423 -1.03 -9.52 22.56
C TRP A 423 -0.23 -8.88 23.70
N ASP A 424 -0.25 -7.54 23.78
CA ASP A 424 0.39 -6.77 24.86
C ASP A 424 -0.37 -5.45 25.07
N GLY A 425 -1.54 -5.52 25.75
CA GLY A 425 -2.43 -4.37 25.87
C GLY A 425 -3.06 -3.89 24.55
N GLY A 426 -3.05 -4.73 23.55
CA GLY A 426 -3.46 -4.55 22.17
C GLY A 426 -2.73 -5.56 21.27
N ILE A 427 -2.86 -5.40 19.97
CA ILE A 427 -2.16 -6.24 19.00
C ILE A 427 -0.83 -5.58 18.63
N ARG A 428 0.27 -6.27 18.95
CA ARG A 428 1.61 -5.89 18.50
C ARG A 428 2.05 -6.79 17.36
N GLY A 429 2.67 -6.17 16.36
CA GLY A 429 3.32 -6.87 15.25
C GLY A 429 4.78 -6.44 15.15
N GLU A 430 5.67 -7.41 14.99
CA GLU A 430 7.09 -7.20 14.74
C GLU A 430 7.46 -7.93 13.45
N SER A 431 8.03 -7.21 12.50
CA SER A 431 8.49 -7.77 11.23
C SER A 431 9.98 -7.47 11.04
N PHE A 432 10.72 -8.44 10.57
CA PHE A 432 12.18 -8.38 10.38
C PHE A 432 12.52 -8.83 8.96
N GLY A 433 13.39 -8.08 8.27
CA GLY A 433 13.81 -8.41 6.91
C GLY A 433 12.81 -7.95 5.85
N GLY A 434 12.67 -8.72 4.77
CA GLY A 434 11.89 -8.32 3.60
C GLY A 434 12.66 -7.34 2.71
N THR A 435 12.13 -6.16 2.48
CA THR A 435 12.80 -5.14 1.69
C THR A 435 13.71 -4.29 2.58
N ARG A 436 14.97 -4.11 2.19
CA ARG A 436 15.80 -3.06 2.80
C ARG A 436 15.32 -1.71 2.28
N GLN A 437 14.77 -0.89 3.16
CA GLN A 437 14.31 0.46 2.80
C GLN A 437 15.52 1.40 2.65
N ALA A 438 16.19 1.32 1.50
CA ALA A 438 17.32 2.20 1.19
C ALA A 438 16.96 3.71 1.21
N ALA A 439 15.67 4.03 1.14
CA ALA A 439 15.17 5.40 1.16
C ALA A 439 15.15 6.03 2.57
N ILE A 440 15.30 5.25 3.63
CA ILE A 440 15.17 5.70 5.03
C ILE A 440 16.52 5.62 5.74
N ASP A 441 16.84 6.63 6.56
CA ASP A 441 18.01 6.66 7.42
C ASP A 441 17.60 6.48 8.89
N SER A 442 17.96 5.33 9.45
CA SER A 442 17.69 4.96 10.86
C SER A 442 18.89 5.19 11.78
N SER A 443 19.88 5.99 11.39
CA SER A 443 21.11 6.18 12.16
C SER A 443 20.93 7.07 13.41
N LYS A 444 19.85 7.84 13.49
CA LYS A 444 19.62 8.83 14.56
C LYS A 444 18.16 8.78 15.03
N PRO A 445 17.87 9.25 16.27
CA PRO A 445 16.50 9.49 16.70
C PRO A 445 15.79 10.52 15.82
N LEU A 446 14.46 10.38 15.67
CA LEU A 446 13.61 11.38 15.04
C LEU A 446 13.33 12.52 16.03
N GLY A 447 13.51 13.75 15.56
CA GLY A 447 13.35 14.96 16.38
C GLY A 447 11.89 15.46 16.41
N PHE A 448 11.12 15.23 15.36
CA PHE A 448 9.75 15.76 15.23
C PHE A 448 8.68 14.89 15.92
N SER A 449 9.05 13.76 16.49
CA SER A 449 8.15 12.96 17.34
C SER A 449 7.55 13.78 18.52
N SER A 450 8.24 14.85 18.95
CA SER A 450 7.73 15.81 19.96
C SER A 450 6.53 16.64 19.50
N PHE A 451 6.18 16.63 18.22
CA PHE A 451 5.03 17.37 17.67
C PHE A 451 3.70 16.72 17.99
N LEU A 452 3.70 15.47 18.43
CA LEU A 452 2.50 14.79 18.87
C LEU A 452 1.89 15.51 20.09
N THR A 453 0.59 15.81 19.99
CA THR A 453 -0.22 16.40 21.08
C THR A 453 -1.52 15.59 21.21
N PRO A 454 -2.30 15.73 22.27
CA PRO A 454 -3.62 15.09 22.36
C PRO A 454 -4.58 15.46 21.24
N ALA A 455 -4.41 16.63 20.61
CA ALA A 455 -5.22 17.08 19.47
C ALA A 455 -4.69 16.61 18.12
N THR A 456 -3.50 16.03 18.06
CA THR A 456 -2.91 15.52 16.83
C THR A 456 -3.59 14.21 16.45
N LEU A 457 -4.31 14.19 15.31
CA LEU A 457 -4.86 12.96 14.75
C LEU A 457 -3.75 12.09 14.14
N LEU A 458 -2.84 12.70 13.36
CA LEU A 458 -1.83 11.99 12.61
C LEU A 458 -0.48 12.71 12.70
N LEU A 459 0.55 11.94 13.03
CA LEU A 459 1.95 12.32 12.88
C LEU A 459 2.63 11.29 11.97
N LEU A 460 3.22 11.76 10.88
CA LEU A 460 4.16 10.99 10.05
C LEU A 460 5.50 11.67 10.18
N ASP A 461 6.48 11.01 10.75
CA ASP A 461 7.83 11.53 10.92
C ASP A 461 8.82 10.56 10.29
N SER A 462 9.74 11.05 9.46
CA SER A 462 10.70 10.21 8.75
C SER A 462 11.97 10.97 8.41
N ARG A 463 13.06 10.21 8.35
CA ARG A 463 14.34 10.71 7.86
C ARG A 463 14.72 9.98 6.57
N ALA A 464 14.91 10.76 5.52
CA ALA A 464 15.31 10.26 4.22
C ALA A 464 16.81 9.93 4.19
N ASN A 465 17.18 8.87 3.47
CA ASN A 465 18.58 8.59 3.17
C ASN A 465 19.10 9.55 2.10
N ALA A 466 20.10 10.36 2.42
CA ALA A 466 20.62 11.42 1.56
C ALA A 466 21.09 10.89 0.19
N ALA A 467 21.76 9.72 0.14
CA ALA A 467 22.27 9.16 -1.10
C ALA A 467 21.12 8.70 -2.04
N THR A 468 20.10 8.06 -1.47
CA THR A 468 18.92 7.63 -2.24
C THR A 468 18.11 8.82 -2.70
N SER A 469 17.92 9.83 -1.85
CA SER A 469 17.23 11.08 -2.21
C SER A 469 17.92 11.80 -3.35
N LYS A 470 19.27 11.82 -3.35
CA LYS A 470 20.04 12.41 -4.46
C LYS A 470 19.80 11.65 -5.76
N LYS A 471 19.93 10.33 -5.78
CA LYS A 471 19.66 9.51 -6.97
C LYS A 471 18.26 9.75 -7.54
N PHE A 472 17.27 9.87 -6.66
CA PHE A 472 15.90 10.16 -7.05
C PHE A 472 15.76 11.57 -7.64
N ALA A 473 16.36 12.59 -7.04
CA ALA A 473 16.37 13.95 -7.56
C ALA A 473 17.03 14.00 -8.94
N ASP A 474 18.20 13.36 -9.12
CA ASP A 474 18.89 13.25 -10.39
C ASP A 474 18.02 12.57 -11.46
N PHE A 475 17.30 11.49 -11.11
CA PHE A 475 16.35 10.82 -11.99
C PHE A 475 15.19 11.74 -12.43
N VAL A 476 14.60 12.48 -11.50
CA VAL A 476 13.50 13.43 -11.79
C VAL A 476 14.00 14.56 -12.69
N GLU A 477 15.20 15.09 -12.44
CA GLU A 477 15.81 16.13 -13.26
C GLU A 477 16.08 15.64 -14.69
N GLU A 478 16.63 14.43 -14.84
CA GLU A 478 16.86 13.81 -16.14
C GLU A 478 15.55 13.55 -16.88
N GLY A 479 14.52 13.06 -16.18
CA GLY A 479 13.17 12.84 -16.74
C GLY A 479 12.54 14.14 -17.23
N ALA A 480 12.57 15.19 -16.42
CA ALA A 480 12.05 16.51 -16.79
C ALA A 480 12.81 17.11 -17.98
N GLY A 481 14.15 16.97 -17.98
CA GLY A 481 14.98 17.41 -19.12
C GLY A 481 14.68 16.65 -20.41
N THR A 482 14.43 15.35 -20.32
CA THR A 482 14.04 14.50 -21.47
C THR A 482 12.68 14.93 -22.03
N LEU A 483 11.66 15.09 -21.18
CA LEU A 483 10.33 15.54 -21.59
C LEU A 483 10.38 16.94 -22.23
N TRP A 484 11.19 17.82 -21.65
CA TRP A 484 11.41 19.16 -22.20
C TRP A 484 12.07 19.07 -23.59
N GLY A 485 13.13 18.26 -23.74
CA GLY A 485 13.80 18.03 -25.02
C GLY A 485 12.85 17.45 -26.08
N TRP A 486 11.92 16.58 -25.72
CA TRP A 486 10.88 16.08 -26.63
C TRP A 486 9.91 17.20 -27.06
N TYR A 487 9.50 18.04 -26.12
CA TYR A 487 8.66 19.17 -26.45
C TYR A 487 9.35 20.12 -27.43
N GLU A 488 10.60 20.50 -27.19
CA GLU A 488 11.36 21.38 -28.10
C GLU A 488 11.60 20.78 -29.49
N LYS A 489 11.96 19.49 -29.55
CA LYS A 489 12.32 18.84 -30.81
C LYS A 489 11.09 18.39 -31.63
N TYR A 490 10.07 17.89 -30.94
CA TYR A 490 8.96 17.22 -31.60
C TYR A 490 7.62 17.95 -31.37
N GLY A 491 7.33 18.35 -30.14
CA GLY A 491 6.06 18.94 -29.76
C GLY A 491 5.76 20.25 -30.52
N ARG A 492 6.74 21.15 -30.66
CA ARG A 492 6.58 22.39 -31.41
C ARG A 492 6.23 22.15 -32.89
N THR A 493 6.76 21.08 -33.48
CA THR A 493 6.50 20.77 -34.88
C THR A 493 5.12 20.16 -35.12
N MET A 494 4.49 19.62 -34.07
CA MET A 494 3.16 19.03 -34.12
C MET A 494 2.04 20.07 -33.98
N VAL A 495 2.34 21.28 -33.50
CA VAL A 495 1.34 22.36 -33.40
C VAL A 495 0.93 22.80 -34.81
N PRO A 496 -0.37 22.76 -35.15
CA PRO A 496 -0.89 23.21 -36.42
C PRO A 496 -0.46 24.66 -36.70
N GLU A 497 -0.22 25.00 -37.97
CA GLU A 497 0.28 26.31 -38.33
C GLU A 497 -0.66 27.45 -37.91
N SER A 498 -1.98 27.19 -37.95
CA SER A 498 -3.03 28.08 -37.47
C SER A 498 -2.98 28.39 -35.97
N GLU A 499 -2.36 27.49 -35.16
CA GLU A 499 -2.30 27.61 -33.71
C GLU A 499 -0.91 28.01 -33.20
N ARG A 500 0.10 28.06 -34.08
CA ARG A 500 1.50 28.34 -33.68
C ARG A 500 1.68 29.70 -33.00
N GLN A 501 0.95 30.72 -33.44
CA GLN A 501 1.02 32.04 -32.82
C GLN A 501 0.47 31.99 -31.38
N GLY A 502 -0.65 31.30 -31.14
CA GLY A 502 -1.23 31.12 -29.83
C GLY A 502 -0.32 30.30 -28.94
N ALA A 503 0.24 29.22 -29.46
CA ALA A 503 1.21 28.36 -28.74
C ALA A 503 2.47 29.14 -28.34
N ALA A 504 3.04 29.96 -29.26
CA ALA A 504 4.21 30.76 -28.96
C ALA A 504 3.95 31.81 -27.86
N MET A 505 2.72 32.37 -27.81
CA MET A 505 2.33 33.29 -26.74
C MET A 505 2.22 32.57 -25.37
N VAL A 506 1.62 31.38 -25.36
CA VAL A 506 1.56 30.54 -24.15
C VAL A 506 2.97 30.12 -23.70
N GLU A 507 3.83 29.71 -24.63
CA GLU A 507 5.23 29.37 -24.33
C GLU A 507 5.99 30.55 -23.73
N ALA A 508 5.86 31.74 -24.28
CA ALA A 508 6.55 32.92 -23.79
C ALA A 508 6.21 33.26 -22.33
N ILE A 509 5.04 32.85 -21.88
CA ILE A 509 4.56 33.04 -20.51
C ILE A 509 4.92 31.81 -19.63
N ALA A 510 4.58 30.61 -20.08
CA ALA A 510 4.69 29.40 -19.28
C ALA A 510 6.14 28.95 -19.04
N ILE A 511 7.00 29.09 -20.06
CA ILE A 511 8.40 28.62 -19.97
C ILE A 511 9.19 29.31 -18.85
N PRO A 512 9.18 30.66 -18.74
CA PRO A 512 9.85 31.34 -17.65
C PRO A 512 9.34 30.91 -16.27
N ILE A 513 8.01 30.77 -16.13
CA ILE A 513 7.37 30.33 -14.89
C ILE A 513 7.85 28.92 -14.50
N VAL A 514 7.84 27.97 -15.43
CA VAL A 514 8.30 26.59 -15.18
C VAL A 514 9.79 26.57 -14.83
N LYS A 515 10.62 27.35 -15.52
CA LYS A 515 12.05 27.44 -15.19
C LYS A 515 12.30 28.05 -13.82
N ASP A 516 11.63 29.16 -13.49
CA ASP A 516 11.74 29.79 -12.18
C ASP A 516 11.25 28.84 -11.07
N PHE A 517 10.16 28.12 -11.30
CA PHE A 517 9.64 27.11 -10.38
C PHE A 517 10.65 26.00 -10.14
N TRP A 518 11.22 25.45 -11.21
CA TRP A 518 12.22 24.38 -11.10
C TRP A 518 13.47 24.83 -10.35
N ASN A 519 13.95 26.04 -10.66
CA ASN A 519 15.10 26.64 -9.96
C ASN A 519 14.81 26.86 -8.47
N SER A 520 13.60 27.32 -8.12
CA SER A 520 13.18 27.53 -6.74
C SER A 520 13.08 26.20 -5.97
N CYS A 521 12.52 25.14 -6.60
CA CYS A 521 12.49 23.79 -6.04
C CYS A 521 13.91 23.26 -5.79
N ARG A 522 14.84 23.46 -6.74
CA ARG A 522 16.24 23.06 -6.60
C ARG A 522 16.95 23.79 -5.44
N GLN A 523 16.72 25.11 -5.28
CA GLN A 523 17.27 25.87 -4.16
C GLN A 523 16.67 25.41 -2.82
N LEU A 524 15.35 25.16 -2.77
CA LEU A 524 14.69 24.64 -1.59
C LEU A 524 15.29 23.28 -1.18
N GLY A 525 15.58 22.43 -2.15
CA GLY A 525 16.20 21.16 -1.88
C GLY A 525 17.59 21.22 -1.26
N LYS A 526 18.36 22.23 -1.63
CA LYS A 526 19.66 22.49 -0.97
C LYS A 526 19.48 22.96 0.47
N ALA A 527 18.37 23.63 0.75
CA ALA A 527 18.06 24.20 2.05
C ALA A 527 17.57 23.19 3.07
N LEU A 528 16.79 22.17 2.61
CA LEU A 528 16.14 21.23 3.49
C LEU A 528 17.08 20.14 4.00
N GLY A 529 16.81 19.65 5.20
CA GLY A 529 17.46 18.50 5.82
C GLY A 529 16.84 17.17 5.39
N GLU A 530 17.27 16.09 6.05
CA GLU A 530 16.77 14.74 5.75
C GLU A 530 15.48 14.42 6.51
N GLU A 531 15.22 15.07 7.65
CA GLU A 531 14.06 14.79 8.48
C GLU A 531 12.86 15.65 8.07
N SER A 532 11.70 15.00 7.95
CA SER A 532 10.43 15.67 7.67
C SER A 532 9.28 15.03 8.43
N ALA A 533 8.30 15.85 8.83
CA ALA A 533 7.09 15.38 9.48
C ALA A 533 5.83 16.01 8.87
N VAL A 534 4.77 15.20 8.79
CA VAL A 534 3.40 15.67 8.49
C VAL A 534 2.60 15.59 9.77
N VAL A 535 1.96 16.71 10.14
CA VAL A 535 1.13 16.84 11.34
C VAL A 535 -0.28 17.23 10.92
N LEU A 536 -1.25 16.36 11.23
CA LEU A 536 -2.67 16.68 11.11
C LEU A 536 -3.23 16.90 12.52
N ASP A 537 -3.51 18.14 12.85
CA ASP A 537 -4.05 18.58 14.12
C ASP A 537 -5.53 18.93 14.01
N LEU A 538 -6.34 18.62 15.01
CA LEU A 538 -7.79 18.81 15.00
C LEU A 538 -8.27 19.97 15.90
N ASN A 539 -7.37 20.87 16.31
CA ASN A 539 -7.68 21.95 17.23
C ASN A 539 -7.77 23.34 16.57
N GLY A 540 -7.92 23.40 15.25
CA GLY A 540 -8.11 24.69 14.58
C GLY A 540 -9.45 25.34 14.89
N THR A 541 -9.52 26.66 14.74
CA THR A 541 -10.73 27.47 14.98
C THR A 541 -11.52 27.68 13.69
N MET A 542 -12.84 27.58 13.80
CA MET A 542 -13.75 27.83 12.68
C MET A 542 -13.73 29.30 12.28
N PRO A 543 -13.70 29.65 10.98
CA PRO A 543 -13.84 31.02 10.53
C PRO A 543 -15.23 31.59 10.83
N LYS A 544 -15.30 32.84 11.27
CA LYS A 544 -16.55 33.58 11.45
C LYS A 544 -17.08 34.05 10.09
N LEU A 545 -17.74 33.17 9.36
CA LEU A 545 -18.29 33.47 8.05
C LEU A 545 -19.68 34.12 8.19
N PRO A 546 -20.04 35.15 7.37
CA PRO A 546 -21.29 35.90 7.51
C PRO A 546 -22.57 35.07 7.44
N ASN A 547 -22.54 33.95 6.72
CA ASN A 547 -23.70 33.08 6.48
C ASN A 547 -23.69 31.79 7.35
N VAL A 548 -22.77 31.67 8.29
CA VAL A 548 -22.71 30.53 9.20
C VAL A 548 -23.41 30.90 10.49
N PRO A 549 -24.37 30.09 10.98
CA PRO A 549 -25.06 30.36 12.25
C PRO A 549 -24.06 30.55 13.39
N PRO A 550 -24.29 31.52 14.27
CA PRO A 550 -23.39 31.80 15.41
C PRO A 550 -23.09 30.58 16.29
N ALA A 551 -24.04 29.62 16.34
CA ALA A 551 -23.86 28.36 17.07
C ALA A 551 -22.62 27.53 16.57
N PHE A 552 -22.18 27.72 15.34
CA PHE A 552 -21.00 27.02 14.78
C PHE A 552 -19.70 27.81 14.92
N ALA A 553 -19.74 29.01 15.49
CA ALA A 553 -18.54 29.86 15.64
C ALA A 553 -17.46 29.22 16.52
N ASP A 554 -17.85 28.32 17.44
CA ASP A 554 -16.95 27.57 18.33
C ASP A 554 -16.51 26.22 17.73
N GLY A 555 -16.85 25.96 16.46
CA GLY A 555 -16.48 24.74 15.75
C GLY A 555 -14.98 24.60 15.61
N LYS A 556 -14.51 23.36 15.58
CA LYS A 556 -13.12 23.01 15.35
C LYS A 556 -12.92 22.59 13.90
N VAL A 557 -11.78 22.98 13.33
CA VAL A 557 -11.37 22.59 11.96
C VAL A 557 -10.02 21.89 11.97
N PRO A 558 -9.77 20.94 11.03
CA PRO A 558 -8.46 20.35 10.89
C PRO A 558 -7.43 21.39 10.45
N ARG A 559 -6.22 21.27 10.98
CA ARG A 559 -5.03 22.03 10.58
C ARG A 559 -3.96 21.03 10.07
N LEU A 560 -3.36 21.31 8.95
CA LEU A 560 -2.31 20.48 8.36
C LEU A 560 -1.00 21.26 8.34
N ALA A 561 0.08 20.62 8.75
CA ALA A 561 1.43 21.15 8.57
C ALA A 561 2.36 20.06 8.03
N TRP A 562 3.23 20.48 7.15
CA TRP A 562 4.38 19.71 6.70
C TRP A 562 5.65 20.45 7.13
N VAL A 563 6.48 19.80 7.93
CA VAL A 563 7.67 20.38 8.55
C VAL A 563 8.90 19.66 8.02
N TRP A 564 9.93 20.40 7.67
CA TRP A 564 11.25 19.87 7.32
C TRP A 564 12.31 20.48 8.22
N GLU A 565 13.31 19.70 8.51
CA GLU A 565 14.58 20.20 9.01
C GLU A 565 15.14 21.23 8.01
N LEU A 566 15.69 22.32 8.50
CA LEU A 566 16.30 23.38 7.69
C LEU A 566 17.80 23.43 7.96
N LYS A 567 18.61 23.15 6.93
CA LYS A 567 20.07 23.18 6.99
C LYS A 567 20.66 24.51 6.55
N ASP A 568 20.03 25.16 5.58
CA ASP A 568 20.47 26.41 5.00
C ASP A 568 19.30 27.39 4.84
N ARG A 569 19.20 28.31 5.81
CA ARG A 569 18.15 29.32 5.82
C ARG A 569 18.28 30.31 4.66
N ALA A 570 19.50 30.63 4.22
CA ALA A 570 19.70 31.58 3.13
C ALA A 570 19.22 31.00 1.80
N ALA A 571 19.52 29.71 1.54
CA ALA A 571 19.00 29.00 0.37
C ALA A 571 17.47 28.87 0.40
N ALA A 572 16.84 28.64 1.57
CA ALA A 572 15.39 28.63 1.71
C ALA A 572 14.74 30.00 1.42
N ALA A 573 15.33 31.07 1.90
CA ALA A 573 14.87 32.43 1.63
C ALA A 573 15.00 32.77 0.15
N GLU A 574 16.04 32.33 -0.52
CA GLU A 574 16.22 32.52 -1.96
C GLU A 574 15.22 31.71 -2.78
N ALA A 575 14.97 30.46 -2.39
CA ALA A 575 13.91 29.63 -2.98
C ALA A 575 12.53 30.34 -2.87
N TRP A 576 12.23 30.89 -1.70
CA TRP A 576 10.99 31.62 -1.49
C TRP A 576 10.86 32.86 -2.40
N LYS A 577 11.92 33.63 -2.59
CA LYS A 577 11.90 34.77 -3.55
C LYS A 577 11.51 34.32 -4.96
N GLY A 578 11.99 33.15 -5.37
CA GLY A 578 11.63 32.57 -6.65
C GLY A 578 10.14 32.21 -6.71
N PHE A 579 9.58 31.58 -5.68
CA PHE A 579 8.14 31.27 -5.59
C PHE A 579 7.30 32.54 -5.53
N ASP A 580 7.68 33.56 -4.77
CA ASP A 580 7.01 34.85 -4.71
C ASP A 580 6.95 35.52 -6.09
N LYS A 581 8.05 35.50 -6.85
CA LYS A 581 8.09 35.97 -8.23
C LYS A 581 7.07 35.25 -9.12
N ILE A 582 7.01 33.92 -9.02
CA ILE A 582 6.06 33.08 -9.79
C ILE A 582 4.62 33.43 -9.43
N ILE A 583 4.30 33.55 -8.14
CA ILE A 583 2.95 33.91 -7.67
C ILE A 583 2.55 35.27 -8.25
N LYS A 584 3.45 36.23 -8.22
CA LYS A 584 3.23 37.56 -8.81
C LYS A 584 3.01 37.52 -10.33
N GLN A 585 3.77 36.69 -11.03
CA GLN A 585 3.58 36.47 -12.47
C GLN A 585 2.22 35.86 -12.78
N ILE A 586 1.80 34.82 -12.04
CA ILE A 586 0.49 34.17 -12.23
C ILE A 586 -0.65 35.08 -11.86
N SER A 587 -0.55 35.86 -10.76
CA SER A 587 -1.59 36.80 -10.34
C SER A 587 -1.85 37.90 -11.35
N ALA A 588 -0.85 38.28 -12.15
CA ALA A 588 -1.00 39.26 -13.23
C ALA A 588 -1.93 38.78 -14.36
N PHE A 589 -2.20 37.49 -14.51
CA PHE A 589 -3.14 36.93 -15.49
C PHE A 589 -4.58 36.80 -14.98
N ILE A 590 -4.84 37.08 -13.68
CA ILE A 590 -6.21 37.09 -13.16
C ILE A 590 -6.93 38.34 -13.73
N PRO A 591 -8.09 38.16 -14.40
CA PRO A 591 -8.81 39.29 -14.99
C PRO A 591 -9.14 40.36 -13.95
N GLN A 592 -8.86 41.60 -14.27
CA GLN A 592 -9.23 42.76 -13.45
C GLN A 592 -10.76 42.80 -13.28
N GLY A 593 -11.21 42.66 -12.01
CA GLY A 593 -12.65 42.69 -11.69
C GLY A 593 -13.15 41.42 -10.94
N ALA A 594 -12.41 40.31 -10.91
CA ALA A 594 -12.81 39.14 -10.17
C ALA A 594 -12.41 39.18 -8.68
N ALA A 595 -11.32 39.86 -8.34
CA ALA A 595 -10.85 40.24 -7.01
C ALA A 595 -9.76 41.29 -7.20
N SER A 596 -9.54 42.18 -6.23
CA SER A 596 -8.43 43.14 -6.34
C SER A 596 -7.10 42.36 -6.44
N GLN A 597 -6.23 42.70 -7.38
CA GLN A 597 -4.91 42.07 -7.55
C GLN A 597 -4.10 42.04 -6.24
N ASP A 598 -4.34 42.99 -5.34
CA ASP A 598 -3.70 43.09 -4.04
C ASP A 598 -4.05 41.91 -3.09
N MET A 599 -5.21 41.26 -3.31
CA MET A 599 -5.61 40.08 -2.48
C MET A 599 -4.74 38.84 -2.73
N PHE A 600 -4.02 38.77 -3.84
CA PHE A 600 -3.15 37.63 -4.15
C PHE A 600 -1.66 37.93 -3.97
N GLN A 601 -1.31 39.11 -3.44
CA GLN A 601 0.07 39.48 -3.20
C GLN A 601 0.58 38.77 -1.94
N PRO A 602 1.67 37.99 -2.01
CA PRO A 602 2.29 37.38 -0.84
C PRO A 602 2.71 38.45 0.16
N GLN A 603 2.39 38.22 1.42
CA GLN A 603 2.77 39.06 2.54
C GLN A 603 3.75 38.32 3.45
N MET A 604 4.59 39.09 4.16
CA MET A 604 5.54 38.55 5.11
C MET A 604 5.37 39.23 6.45
N LYS A 605 5.30 38.41 7.51
CA LYS A 605 5.27 38.87 8.91
C LYS A 605 6.45 38.27 9.65
N LYS A 606 7.22 39.09 10.37
CA LYS A 606 8.28 38.61 11.27
C LYS A 606 7.74 38.42 12.68
N ASP A 607 8.11 37.27 13.31
CA ASP A 607 7.85 36.99 14.71
C ASP A 607 9.14 36.43 15.32
N GLY A 608 9.92 37.33 15.97
CA GLY A 608 11.29 37.02 16.40
C GLY A 608 12.19 36.66 15.21
N ASP A 609 12.83 35.49 15.29
CA ASP A 609 13.69 34.95 14.24
C ASP A 609 12.91 34.21 13.12
N SER A 610 11.58 34.09 13.26
CA SER A 610 10.73 33.40 12.26
C SER A 610 10.15 34.37 11.24
N GLU A 611 10.07 33.92 10.00
CA GLU A 611 9.46 34.64 8.89
C GLU A 611 8.23 33.85 8.41
N LEU A 612 7.05 34.43 8.56
CA LEU A 612 5.78 33.87 8.10
C LEU A 612 5.41 34.52 6.77
N HIS A 613 5.33 33.73 5.72
CA HIS A 613 4.91 34.13 4.38
C HIS A 613 3.54 33.54 4.09
N PHE A 614 2.59 34.37 3.64
CA PHE A 614 1.23 33.94 3.36
C PHE A 614 0.58 34.79 2.26
N ILE A 615 -0.46 34.26 1.64
CA ILE A 615 -1.34 35.00 0.74
C ILE A 615 -2.59 35.36 1.56
N PRO A 616 -2.90 36.66 1.75
CA PRO A 616 -4.07 37.05 2.53
C PRO A 616 -5.34 36.51 1.86
N LEU A 617 -6.17 35.83 2.65
CA LEU A 617 -7.48 35.38 2.24
C LEU A 617 -8.53 36.17 3.04
N PRO A 618 -9.72 36.43 2.48
CA PRO A 618 -10.79 37.13 3.17
C PRO A 618 -11.47 36.20 4.21
N VAL A 619 -10.67 35.45 4.97
CA VAL A 619 -11.11 34.47 5.97
C VAL A 619 -10.72 35.00 7.34
N PRO A 620 -11.68 35.21 8.24
CA PRO A 620 -11.42 35.85 9.55
C PRO A 620 -10.87 34.86 10.58
N THR A 621 -9.93 33.99 10.17
CA THR A 621 -9.21 33.08 11.06
C THR A 621 -7.85 32.72 10.51
N ASP A 622 -6.85 32.66 11.38
CA ASP A 622 -5.49 32.20 11.03
C ASP A 622 -5.43 30.69 10.77
N ASP A 623 -6.43 29.91 11.20
CA ASP A 623 -6.38 28.44 11.06
C ASP A 623 -6.80 27.92 9.67
N LEU A 624 -7.23 28.81 8.76
CA LEU A 624 -7.48 28.50 7.36
C LEU A 624 -6.71 29.43 6.40
N LEU A 625 -5.51 29.80 6.78
CA LEU A 625 -4.64 30.67 5.98
C LEU A 625 -3.36 29.88 5.59
N PRO A 626 -3.27 29.38 4.34
CA PRO A 626 -2.05 28.71 3.88
C PRO A 626 -0.82 29.60 4.00
N ASN A 627 0.23 29.05 4.58
CA ASN A 627 1.43 29.81 4.87
C ASN A 627 2.70 28.96 4.80
N ILE A 628 3.82 29.64 4.67
CA ILE A 628 5.16 29.06 4.84
C ILE A 628 5.84 29.82 5.96
N THR A 629 6.34 29.09 6.94
CA THR A 629 7.11 29.65 8.06
C THR A 629 8.56 29.17 7.98
N ILE A 630 9.50 30.10 7.95
CA ILE A 630 10.94 29.84 7.93
C ILE A 630 11.49 30.22 9.29
N THR A 631 11.98 29.25 10.06
CA THR A 631 12.66 29.48 11.33
C THR A 631 14.18 29.36 11.18
N LYS A 632 14.90 29.30 12.28
CA LYS A 632 16.35 29.04 12.29
C LYS A 632 16.68 27.62 11.77
N ASP A 633 15.84 26.64 12.11
CA ASP A 633 16.09 25.20 11.95
C ASP A 633 14.97 24.42 11.25
N ARG A 634 13.90 25.11 10.81
CA ARG A 634 12.71 24.47 10.19
C ARG A 634 12.13 25.29 9.07
N TRP A 635 11.62 24.56 8.10
CA TRP A 635 10.74 25.08 7.06
C TRP A 635 9.37 24.40 7.23
N ILE A 636 8.30 25.19 7.40
CA ILE A 636 6.97 24.71 7.73
C ILE A 636 5.98 25.20 6.68
N LEU A 637 5.38 24.28 5.94
CA LEU A 637 4.21 24.55 5.07
C LEU A 637 2.95 24.16 5.83
N SER A 638 2.05 25.09 6.07
CA SER A 638 0.85 24.83 6.86
C SER A 638 -0.39 25.51 6.31
N THR A 639 -1.56 24.95 6.63
CA THR A 639 -2.86 25.59 6.43
C THR A 639 -3.17 26.65 7.49
N SER A 640 -2.36 26.73 8.58
CA SER A 640 -2.64 27.54 9.78
C SER A 640 -1.37 28.22 10.30
N PRO A 641 -1.30 29.57 10.29
CA PRO A 641 -0.24 30.32 10.99
C PRO A 641 -0.13 29.98 12.47
N THR A 642 -1.26 29.75 13.15
CA THR A 642 -1.28 29.36 14.56
C THR A 642 -0.53 28.03 14.77
N LEU A 643 -0.86 27.01 13.95
CA LEU A 643 -0.16 25.73 14.01
C LEU A 643 1.34 25.87 13.65
N SER A 644 1.66 26.68 12.64
CA SER A 644 3.06 26.96 12.28
C SER A 644 3.83 27.56 13.45
N LYS A 645 3.24 28.52 14.19
CA LYS A 645 3.86 29.13 15.36
C LYS A 645 4.03 28.13 16.52
N GLU A 646 2.99 27.29 16.77
CA GLU A 646 3.06 26.21 17.75
C GLU A 646 4.21 25.26 17.46
N LEU A 647 4.32 24.78 16.19
CA LEU A 647 5.37 23.87 15.78
C LEU A 647 6.76 24.52 15.74
N ALA A 648 6.85 25.81 15.40
CA ALA A 648 8.10 26.57 15.42
C ALA A 648 8.67 26.74 16.83
N SER A 649 7.80 26.86 17.84
CA SER A 649 8.20 27.05 19.24
C SER A 649 8.57 25.77 19.99
N LYS A 650 8.15 24.60 19.48
CA LYS A 650 8.45 23.31 20.13
C LYS A 650 9.95 22.95 20.00
N SER A 651 10.52 22.42 21.07
CA SER A 651 11.86 21.84 21.02
C SER A 651 11.87 20.54 20.22
N VAL A 652 12.93 20.34 19.43
CA VAL A 652 13.20 19.06 18.78
C VAL A 652 13.66 18.05 19.83
N ALA A 653 13.15 16.82 19.77
CA ALA A 653 13.61 15.77 20.67
C ALA A 653 15.09 15.46 20.38
N THR A 654 15.94 15.50 21.43
CA THR A 654 17.40 15.27 21.27
C THR A 654 17.84 13.86 21.69
N GLY A 655 16.91 13.03 22.12
CA GLY A 655 17.20 11.67 22.58
C GLY A 655 16.12 10.68 22.12
N GLY A 656 16.39 9.40 22.31
CA GLY A 656 15.48 8.32 21.96
C GLY A 656 16.16 7.20 21.17
N THR A 657 15.37 6.20 20.78
CA THR A 657 15.85 5.12 19.93
C THR A 657 16.05 5.65 18.50
N PRO A 658 17.16 5.35 17.82
CA PRO A 658 17.32 5.65 16.41
C PRO A 658 16.18 5.05 15.58
N LEU A 659 15.51 5.87 14.78
CA LEU A 659 14.36 5.50 13.96
C LEU A 659 14.50 6.14 12.57
N GLY A 660 14.15 5.38 11.55
CA GLY A 660 14.08 5.90 10.18
C GLY A 660 12.70 6.47 9.83
N GLY A 661 11.67 5.98 10.51
CA GLY A 661 10.31 6.47 10.33
C GLY A 661 9.39 6.10 11.49
N GLU A 662 8.45 6.98 11.76
CA GLU A 662 7.37 6.77 12.73
C GLU A 662 6.05 7.26 12.16
N TRP A 663 5.04 6.45 12.32
CA TRP A 663 3.65 6.80 12.03
C TRP A 663 2.81 6.59 13.27
N ARG A 664 2.07 7.63 13.68
CA ARG A 664 1.16 7.56 14.82
C ARG A 664 -0.18 8.19 14.47
N MET A 665 -1.25 7.48 14.77
CA MET A 665 -2.62 7.97 14.67
C MET A 665 -3.31 7.86 16.03
N GLN A 666 -3.97 8.95 16.45
CA GLN A 666 -4.72 9.02 17.71
C GLN A 666 -6.20 9.19 17.40
N LEU A 667 -6.97 8.10 17.39
CA LEU A 667 -8.41 8.14 17.14
C LEU A 667 -9.20 8.93 18.21
N PRO A 668 -8.79 8.99 19.49
CA PRO A 668 -9.45 9.87 20.47
C PRO A 668 -9.55 11.33 20.03
N ALA A 669 -8.53 11.88 19.35
CA ALA A 669 -8.57 13.25 18.83
C ALA A 669 -9.70 13.43 17.78
N LEU A 670 -9.92 12.44 16.91
CA LEU A 670 -11.03 12.45 15.95
C LEU A 670 -12.38 12.36 16.67
N CYS A 671 -12.47 11.54 17.71
CA CYS A 671 -13.68 11.41 18.52
C CYS A 671 -14.01 12.71 19.24
N ASP A 672 -13.01 13.42 19.80
CA ASP A 672 -13.19 14.71 20.45
C ASP A 672 -13.68 15.78 19.48
N LEU A 673 -13.16 15.80 18.25
CA LEU A 673 -13.66 16.67 17.18
C LEU A 673 -15.13 16.34 16.85
N GLY A 674 -15.44 15.05 16.65
CA GLY A 674 -16.80 14.60 16.35
C GLY A 674 -17.80 14.96 17.46
N ASP A 675 -17.45 14.73 18.73
CA ASP A 675 -18.27 15.11 19.89
C ASP A 675 -18.50 16.64 19.97
N ALA A 676 -17.48 17.43 19.67
CA ALA A 676 -17.61 18.89 19.61
C ALA A 676 -18.60 19.32 18.52
N TRP A 677 -18.51 18.75 17.33
CA TRP A 677 -19.43 19.04 16.22
C TRP A 677 -20.86 18.57 16.51
N MET A 678 -21.05 17.40 17.09
CA MET A 678 -22.38 16.90 17.48
C MET A 678 -23.06 17.84 18.49
N LYS A 679 -22.32 18.33 19.50
CA LYS A 679 -22.85 19.30 20.48
C LYS A 679 -23.30 20.61 19.82
N LEU A 680 -22.57 21.07 18.79
CA LEU A 680 -22.93 22.28 18.03
C LEU A 680 -24.16 22.06 17.14
N LEU A 681 -24.22 20.91 16.45
CA LEU A 681 -25.37 20.51 15.63
C LEU A 681 -26.64 20.36 16.47
N GLY A 682 -26.53 19.77 17.67
CA GLY A 682 -27.65 19.68 18.61
C GLY A 682 -28.13 21.03 19.11
N LYS A 683 -27.24 22.03 19.28
CA LYS A 683 -27.60 23.41 19.68
C LYS A 683 -28.17 24.23 18.48
N GLY A 684 -27.71 23.98 17.26
CA GLY A 684 -28.13 24.71 16.05
C GLY A 684 -29.42 24.21 15.43
N GLY A 685 -29.84 22.99 15.75
CA GLY A 685 -31.08 22.35 15.31
C GLY A 685 -32.29 22.84 16.10
N GLY A 686 -32.51 24.17 16.14
CA GLY A 686 -33.77 24.72 16.56
C GLY A 686 -34.89 24.12 15.72
N SER A 687 -35.70 23.27 16.35
CA SER A 687 -36.85 22.59 15.79
C SER A 687 -37.73 23.57 15.01
N SER A 688 -37.60 23.57 13.70
CA SER A 688 -38.69 24.00 12.84
C SER A 688 -39.73 22.86 12.88
N PRO A 689 -40.91 23.05 13.47
CA PRO A 689 -41.90 21.98 13.65
C PRO A 689 -42.46 21.42 12.35
N ASN A 690 -42.10 22.02 11.19
CA ASN A 690 -42.70 21.71 9.88
C ASN A 690 -41.80 20.93 8.90
N SER A 691 -40.59 20.54 9.28
CA SER A 691 -39.78 19.67 8.42
C SER A 691 -39.92 18.22 8.88
N GLY A 692 -40.76 17.43 8.21
CA GLY A 692 -40.95 16.00 8.45
C GLY A 692 -39.67 15.13 8.32
N GLY A 693 -38.48 15.74 8.36
CA GLY A 693 -37.15 15.12 8.32
C GLY A 693 -36.42 15.11 9.66
N GLY A 694 -36.95 15.74 10.71
CA GLY A 694 -36.23 15.91 11.98
C GLY A 694 -35.91 14.61 12.71
N MET A 695 -36.80 13.63 12.65
CA MET A 695 -36.61 12.33 13.33
C MET A 695 -35.43 11.54 12.72
N HIS A 696 -35.34 11.45 11.39
CA HIS A 696 -34.22 10.76 10.72
C HIS A 696 -32.84 11.42 10.91
N GLN A 697 -32.80 12.71 11.22
CA GLN A 697 -31.55 13.42 11.43
C GLN A 697 -31.02 13.22 12.86
N MET A 698 -31.89 13.14 13.87
CA MET A 698 -31.50 12.82 15.25
C MET A 698 -31.00 11.39 15.37
N ASP A 699 -31.67 10.43 14.72
CA ASP A 699 -31.24 9.03 14.70
C ASP A 699 -29.84 8.85 14.08
N ARG A 700 -29.54 9.59 13.02
CA ARG A 700 -28.21 9.58 12.37
C ARG A 700 -27.10 10.16 13.27
N LEU A 701 -27.40 11.21 14.02
CA LEU A 701 -26.43 11.81 14.96
C LEU A 701 -26.13 10.88 16.13
N GLU A 702 -27.14 10.17 16.64
CA GLU A 702 -26.98 9.18 17.71
C GLU A 702 -26.09 8.02 17.24
N VAL A 703 -26.37 7.45 16.06
CA VAL A 703 -25.54 6.40 15.46
C VAL A 703 -24.10 6.87 15.27
N PHE A 704 -23.90 8.10 14.80
CA PHE A 704 -22.56 8.66 14.64
C PHE A 704 -21.85 8.83 16.00
N GLY A 705 -22.57 9.24 17.04
CA GLY A 705 -22.06 9.32 18.41
C GLY A 705 -21.59 7.97 18.95
N ASP A 706 -22.36 6.93 18.70
CA ASP A 706 -22.01 5.57 19.11
C ASP A 706 -20.78 5.05 18.35
N LEU A 707 -20.68 5.34 17.04
CA LEU A 707 -19.47 5.00 16.25
C LEU A 707 -18.23 5.71 16.77
N LEU A 708 -18.32 6.98 17.15
CA LEU A 708 -17.21 7.71 17.76
C LEU A 708 -16.82 7.12 19.11
N ARG A 709 -17.80 6.71 19.93
CA ARG A 709 -17.54 6.03 21.20
C ARG A 709 -16.78 4.73 20.98
N LEU A 710 -17.19 3.92 20.01
CA LEU A 710 -16.48 2.69 19.63
C LEU A 710 -15.06 2.96 19.13
N ALA A 711 -14.89 3.97 18.26
CA ALA A 711 -13.59 4.35 17.73
C ALA A 711 -12.60 4.80 18.82
N ARG A 712 -13.11 5.40 19.91
CA ARG A 712 -12.31 5.85 21.06
C ARG A 712 -11.59 4.70 21.77
N SER A 713 -12.10 3.47 21.67
CA SER A 713 -11.42 2.29 22.21
C SER A 713 -10.10 1.97 21.52
N PHE A 714 -9.93 2.39 20.28
CA PHE A 714 -8.65 2.31 19.58
C PHE A 714 -7.83 3.55 19.90
N SER A 715 -7.12 3.53 21.03
CA SER A 715 -6.47 4.74 21.56
C SER A 715 -5.24 5.16 20.77
N ALA A 716 -4.53 4.23 20.14
CA ALA A 716 -3.40 4.53 19.28
C ALA A 716 -3.19 3.46 18.24
N ILE A 717 -2.79 3.89 17.03
CA ILE A 717 -2.20 3.04 15.99
C ILE A 717 -0.81 3.59 15.74
N GLU A 718 0.21 2.76 15.95
CA GLU A 718 1.60 3.16 15.81
C GLU A 718 2.33 2.20 14.87
N MET A 719 3.22 2.74 14.05
CA MET A 719 4.18 1.96 13.28
C MET A 719 5.54 2.65 13.36
N ARG A 720 6.59 1.89 13.57
CA ARG A 720 7.97 2.36 13.64
C ARG A 720 8.85 1.51 12.76
N ILE A 721 9.74 2.17 12.02
CA ILE A 721 10.68 1.54 11.11
C ILE A 721 12.08 1.91 11.55
N PHE A 722 12.93 0.91 11.74
CA PHE A 722 14.32 1.09 12.12
C PHE A 722 15.18 -0.05 11.59
N GLU A 723 16.47 0.08 11.71
CA GLU A 723 17.43 -0.95 11.34
C GLU A 723 17.90 -1.70 12.60
N GLU A 724 17.85 -3.01 12.55
CA GLU A 724 18.36 -3.89 13.61
C GLU A 724 19.22 -4.97 12.95
N GLU A 725 20.50 -5.03 13.33
CA GLU A 725 21.45 -6.03 12.82
C GLU A 725 21.58 -6.02 11.28
N GLY A 726 21.49 -4.83 10.65
CA GLY A 726 21.56 -4.66 9.20
C GLY A 726 20.32 -5.07 8.44
N GLN A 727 19.21 -5.36 9.14
CA GLN A 727 17.91 -5.67 8.56
C GLN A 727 16.89 -4.58 8.92
N THR A 728 15.93 -4.36 8.03
CA THR A 728 14.78 -3.51 8.35
C THR A 728 13.93 -4.23 9.39
N ARG A 729 13.60 -3.54 10.48
CA ARG A 729 12.60 -3.95 11.44
C ARG A 729 11.43 -2.98 11.42
N THR A 730 10.22 -3.51 11.37
CA THR A 730 9.01 -2.72 11.51
C THR A 730 8.26 -3.20 12.75
N SER A 731 7.99 -2.28 13.67
CA SER A 731 7.16 -2.54 14.85
C SER A 731 5.82 -1.84 14.68
N SER A 732 4.73 -2.55 14.84
CA SER A 732 3.36 -2.02 14.77
C SER A 732 2.62 -2.26 16.07
N PHE A 733 1.74 -1.34 16.46
CA PHE A 733 0.92 -1.47 17.65
C PHE A 733 -0.47 -0.89 17.42
N LEU A 734 -1.46 -1.74 17.55
CA LEU A 734 -2.87 -1.34 17.63
C LEU A 734 -3.29 -1.44 19.10
N LYS A 735 -3.30 -0.31 19.79
CA LYS A 735 -3.69 -0.25 21.20
C LYS A 735 -5.21 -0.25 21.31
N LEU A 736 -5.73 -1.21 22.07
CA LEU A 736 -7.15 -1.34 22.34
C LEU A 736 -7.41 -1.13 23.84
N ASP A 737 -8.10 -0.05 24.19
CA ASP A 737 -8.62 0.20 25.51
C ASP A 737 -10.13 -0.10 25.50
N ASP A 738 -10.63 -0.91 26.46
CA ASP A 738 -12.08 -1.19 26.51
C ASP A 738 -12.86 0.06 26.87
N LEU A 739 -14.13 0.11 26.51
CA LEU A 739 -15.04 1.21 26.85
C LEU A 739 -15.17 1.33 28.39
N LYS A 740 -14.97 2.54 28.90
CA LYS A 740 -15.10 2.87 30.29
C LYS A 740 -16.56 2.89 30.76
#